data_9ca1e3e4e9f3d8fe8283f9b4fc11163c
#
_entry.id   9ca1e3e4e9f3d8fe8283f9b4fc11163c
#
_cell.length_a   1.000
_cell.length_b   1.000
_cell.length_c   1.000
_cell.angle_alpha   90.00
_cell.angle_beta   90.00
_cell.angle_gamma   90.00
#
_symmetry.space_group_name_H-M   'P 1'
#
loop_
_entity.id
_entity.type
_entity.pdbx_description
1 polymer ?
#
loop_
_entity_poly.entity_id
_entity_poly.type
_entity_poly.pdbx_seq_one_letter_code
_entity_poly.pdbx_strand_id
1 'polypeptide(L)'
;MLIVSLRGIAGFYTDYLWFNSLGFTSVWRGVLFAKVGLALVFIAFTFLLFWVNLFVADRIAPRNRPMGPEEDFVSRYHDTIGPRAGLFRIAVAGLFSLFLGVGTASRWQDWILFRNRQDFGVKDPQFNLDIGFYVFQLPFIKFLINWMFTAFIVVLIITAAAHYLNGGIRINTPGDRVTAPVKGHLSVLLAILALIKAADYWYQRYSLNFSDRGVVDGASYTDVNAQLPAIKLLILISIAAVILLIINIWRRGWVLPVVAVGLWAFVTIAIGSIYPAIYQRFVVEPSESSREAQYIERNIEATRTAYGLSVGETGNITERTFIPNVENALTAEVIQQNANTLNNLRLLDPGIVSPTFQALEVEREQFRFADDLDVDRYEIDGDIRTVVIAARELNLEGVNSGWENQHVAFTHGYGVALAPANTITAQGEPDFVISGLPATVNTDRIVADLEQPRIYVGEELSGYAIVDTERCEIDFALTGAEDVQTQDTPSSNTCEGSDGSGENLLFRYDGNDGVKAGNFFRRLAFALRFGDLNPIFSGLINSDSKFLFNRDVSERAKELAPFLEYDADSYPVIIDGRIKFIIDAYTTTSFYPYSQTADRNSVPGNSGLAGDFNYVRNSVKVVIDAYDGDVTFYVIDEQDPIINAYMQAFPNLFTIAFPEDGSETSMPEEIADHLRYPEDLFKVQTNMWGRYHLDDPNDFYEAAGAWVVSLDPGDDLENAPTAIVTSTGFVTFASGQRMDPYYVQMQVPQEQKQDFVLMRPFVPRSSDDSRQQLEAFMVAQINEQGQGNLISYTVPGLKVDGPVIANRSMLADPVVAETTTLLGQRGSGVKLGNMLLIPLEGNNGEEDVLLYLRPMYVEASGSQPAVQQIIAAYGERVRICASVELVLGALLVPDNQVGD
;
A
#
# COMPACT_ATOMS: atom_id res chain seq x y z
N MET A 1 -12.42 -10.57 30.79
CA MET A 1 -10.96 -10.54 30.87
C MET A 1 -10.32 -11.91 30.69
N LEU A 2 -10.60 -12.94 31.48
CA LEU A 2 -9.93 -14.25 31.38
C LEU A 2 -10.03 -14.88 29.98
N ILE A 3 -11.24 -14.90 29.37
CA ILE A 3 -11.46 -15.45 28.03
C ILE A 3 -10.67 -14.68 26.96
N VAL A 4 -10.63 -13.36 27.03
CA VAL A 4 -9.88 -12.52 26.10
C VAL A 4 -8.36 -12.79 26.22
N SER A 5 -7.87 -12.95 27.45
CA SER A 5 -6.45 -13.30 27.68
C SER A 5 -6.12 -14.71 27.18
N LEU A 6 -7.02 -15.67 27.38
CA LEU A 6 -6.83 -17.04 26.88
C LEU A 6 -6.85 -17.09 25.34
N ARG A 7 -7.74 -16.31 24.69
CA ARG A 7 -7.79 -16.20 23.24
C ARG A 7 -6.50 -15.58 22.68
N GLY A 8 -5.97 -14.54 23.35
CA GLY A 8 -4.69 -13.95 22.95
C GLY A 8 -3.51 -14.92 23.09
N ILE A 9 -3.46 -15.73 24.16
CA ILE A 9 -2.41 -16.76 24.32
C ILE A 9 -2.57 -17.86 23.27
N ALA A 10 -3.80 -18.26 22.97
CA ALA A 10 -4.09 -19.27 21.94
C ALA A 10 -3.68 -18.76 20.56
N GLY A 11 -4.02 -17.50 20.21
CA GLY A 11 -3.58 -16.85 18.97
C GLY A 11 -2.05 -16.85 18.85
N PHE A 12 -1.36 -16.35 19.86
CA PHE A 12 0.10 -16.34 19.89
C PHE A 12 0.74 -17.73 19.69
N TYR A 13 0.17 -18.78 20.30
CA TYR A 13 0.66 -20.14 20.14
C TYR A 13 0.39 -20.71 18.74
N THR A 14 -0.80 -20.49 18.21
CA THR A 14 -1.17 -20.95 16.87
C THR A 14 -0.42 -20.20 15.77
N ASP A 15 -0.14 -18.87 15.94
CA ASP A 15 0.72 -18.11 15.04
C ASP A 15 2.15 -18.69 15.01
N TYR A 16 2.72 -19.00 16.19
CA TYR A 16 4.02 -19.70 16.23
C TYR A 16 4.02 -21.02 15.45
N LEU A 17 2.95 -21.82 15.56
CA LEU A 17 2.83 -23.08 14.83
C LEU A 17 2.73 -22.86 13.33
N TRP A 18 2.01 -21.83 12.90
CA TRP A 18 1.85 -21.45 11.50
C TRP A 18 3.15 -20.94 10.88
N PHE A 19 3.86 -20.04 11.54
CA PHE A 19 5.19 -19.63 11.10
C PHE A 19 6.17 -20.81 11.03
N ASN A 20 5.98 -21.80 11.90
CA ASN A 20 6.83 -23.00 11.89
C ASN A 20 6.47 -23.96 10.73
N SER A 21 5.20 -24.08 10.35
CA SER A 21 4.80 -24.91 9.19
C SER A 21 5.36 -24.36 7.88
N LEU A 22 5.40 -23.03 7.73
CA LEU A 22 5.94 -22.35 6.56
C LEU A 22 7.47 -22.16 6.58
N GLY A 23 8.18 -22.58 7.64
CA GLY A 23 9.63 -22.40 7.72
C GLY A 23 10.10 -21.02 8.20
N PHE A 24 9.21 -20.06 8.45
CA PHE A 24 9.52 -18.68 8.84
C PHE A 24 9.60 -18.42 10.35
N THR A 25 9.89 -19.43 11.15
CA THR A 25 10.06 -19.30 12.62
C THR A 25 11.09 -18.24 13.01
N SER A 26 12.13 -18.03 12.19
CA SER A 26 13.17 -17.02 12.41
C SER A 26 12.59 -15.60 12.38
N VAL A 27 11.67 -15.31 11.45
CA VAL A 27 10.98 -14.02 11.32
C VAL A 27 10.10 -13.76 12.55
N TRP A 28 9.25 -14.73 12.91
CA TRP A 28 8.38 -14.63 14.08
C TRP A 28 9.18 -14.36 15.36
N ARG A 29 10.30 -15.08 15.58
CA ARG A 29 11.19 -14.86 16.73
C ARG A 29 11.86 -13.49 16.65
N GLY A 30 12.33 -13.08 15.48
CA GLY A 30 12.98 -11.77 15.28
C GLY A 30 12.05 -10.62 15.66
N VAL A 31 10.82 -10.63 15.17
CA VAL A 31 9.79 -9.64 15.52
C VAL A 31 9.42 -9.70 17.00
N LEU A 32 9.22 -10.91 17.55
CA LEU A 32 8.92 -11.10 18.97
C LEU A 32 10.03 -10.57 19.86
N PHE A 33 11.29 -10.93 19.60
CA PHE A 33 12.43 -10.46 20.40
C PHE A 33 12.62 -8.95 20.28
N ALA A 34 12.37 -8.36 19.10
CA ALA A 34 12.40 -6.91 18.95
C ALA A 34 11.33 -6.24 19.82
N LYS A 35 10.07 -6.70 19.74
CA LYS A 35 8.94 -6.16 20.53
C LYS A 35 9.14 -6.33 22.03
N VAL A 36 9.39 -7.56 22.47
CA VAL A 36 9.52 -7.91 23.90
C VAL A 36 10.82 -7.35 24.48
N GLY A 37 11.93 -7.47 23.76
CA GLY A 37 13.23 -6.97 24.19
C GLY A 37 13.22 -5.46 24.39
N LEU A 38 12.64 -4.74 23.43
CA LEU A 38 12.49 -3.29 23.53
C LEU A 38 11.65 -2.92 24.76
N ALA A 39 10.45 -3.51 24.91
CA ALA A 39 9.60 -3.26 26.05
C ALA A 39 10.29 -3.54 27.39
N LEU A 40 11.00 -4.66 27.53
CA LEU A 40 11.69 -5.04 28.75
C LEU A 40 12.81 -4.06 29.13
N VAL A 41 13.60 -3.61 28.16
CA VAL A 41 14.65 -2.62 28.39
C VAL A 41 14.05 -1.31 28.92
N PHE A 42 12.99 -0.83 28.29
CA PHE A 42 12.33 0.40 28.71
C PHE A 42 11.58 0.27 30.04
N ILE A 43 10.93 -0.88 30.32
CA ILE A 43 10.33 -1.19 31.63
C ILE A 43 11.41 -1.20 32.70
N ALA A 44 12.53 -1.91 32.49
CA ALA A 44 13.60 -1.99 33.49
C ALA A 44 14.22 -0.62 33.78
N PHE A 45 14.49 0.17 32.74
CA PHE A 45 15.04 1.52 32.88
C PHE A 45 14.06 2.43 33.65
N THR A 46 12.79 2.42 33.29
CA THR A 46 11.76 3.25 33.92
C THR A 46 11.54 2.83 35.38
N PHE A 47 11.51 1.51 35.63
CA PHE A 47 11.39 1.00 36.99
C PHE A 47 12.52 1.51 37.87
N LEU A 48 13.77 1.39 37.39
CA LEU A 48 14.92 1.90 38.12
C LEU A 48 14.84 3.42 38.35
N LEU A 49 14.41 4.16 37.33
CA LEU A 49 14.24 5.61 37.37
C LEU A 49 13.24 6.02 38.46
N PHE A 50 12.04 5.43 38.48
CA PHE A 50 11.03 5.70 39.53
C PHE A 50 11.47 5.24 40.89
N TRP A 51 12.02 4.03 40.98
CA TRP A 51 12.44 3.46 42.26
C TRP A 51 13.53 4.32 42.95
N VAL A 52 14.55 4.76 42.17
CA VAL A 52 15.64 5.62 42.69
C VAL A 52 15.08 6.96 43.16
N ASN A 53 14.22 7.62 42.38
CA ASN A 53 13.68 8.93 42.73
C ASN A 53 12.75 8.86 43.94
N LEU A 54 11.91 7.84 44.09
CA LEU A 54 11.08 7.62 45.25
C LEU A 54 11.94 7.27 46.48
N PHE A 55 13.01 6.48 46.28
CA PHE A 55 13.94 6.17 47.37
C PHE A 55 14.66 7.44 47.87
N VAL A 56 15.13 8.30 46.98
CA VAL A 56 15.72 9.57 47.32
C VAL A 56 14.71 10.48 48.03
N ALA A 57 13.47 10.55 47.55
CA ALA A 57 12.41 11.34 48.16
C ALA A 57 12.14 10.94 49.61
N ASP A 58 12.14 9.64 49.93
CA ASP A 58 11.98 9.15 51.30
C ASP A 58 13.22 9.44 52.15
N ARG A 59 14.43 9.31 51.61
CA ARG A 59 15.68 9.53 52.37
C ARG A 59 15.90 10.98 52.74
N ILE A 60 15.44 11.94 51.96
CA ILE A 60 15.56 13.37 52.19
C ILE A 60 14.34 13.98 52.88
N ALA A 61 13.37 13.16 53.28
CA ALA A 61 12.18 13.55 54.01
C ALA A 61 12.55 14.24 55.32
N PRO A 62 11.88 15.34 55.71
CA PRO A 62 12.18 16.05 56.97
C PRO A 62 11.85 15.19 58.18
N ARG A 63 12.76 15.21 59.17
CA ARG A 63 12.57 14.46 60.46
C ARG A 63 11.44 15.02 61.30
N ASN A 64 11.23 16.36 61.28
CA ASN A 64 10.18 17.03 62.02
C ASN A 64 9.01 17.34 61.09
N ARG A 65 7.84 16.80 61.38
CA ARG A 65 6.61 17.03 60.61
C ARG A 65 5.86 18.24 61.15
N PRO A 66 5.31 19.09 60.31
CA PRO A 66 4.52 20.24 60.79
C PRO A 66 3.13 19.77 61.25
N MET A 67 2.61 20.43 62.26
CA MET A 67 1.23 20.28 62.75
C MET A 67 0.37 21.32 62.04
N GLY A 68 -0.63 20.88 61.23
CA GLY A 68 -1.58 21.75 60.54
C GLY A 68 -2.73 20.97 59.87
N PRO A 69 -3.70 21.65 59.24
CA PRO A 69 -4.91 21.02 58.65
C PRO A 69 -4.66 19.96 57.56
N GLU A 70 -3.45 19.93 56.96
CA GLU A 70 -3.02 18.92 56.00
C GLU A 70 -2.55 17.63 56.67
N GLU A 71 -2.43 17.63 57.95
CA GLU A 71 -1.83 16.61 58.80
C GLU A 71 -2.65 15.30 58.80
N ASP A 72 -3.97 15.41 58.71
CA ASP A 72 -4.84 14.23 58.64
C ASP A 72 -4.59 13.34 57.46
N PHE A 73 -4.33 13.89 56.28
CA PHE A 73 -4.07 13.10 55.05
C PHE A 73 -2.65 12.53 55.04
N VAL A 74 -1.67 13.35 55.42
CA VAL A 74 -0.26 12.93 55.48
C VAL A 74 -0.04 11.93 56.60
N SER A 75 -0.69 12.09 57.77
CA SER A 75 -0.60 11.14 58.89
C SER A 75 -1.25 9.80 58.54
N ARG A 76 -2.45 9.79 57.95
CA ARG A 76 -3.11 8.57 57.48
C ARG A 76 -2.24 7.82 56.45
N TYR A 77 -1.59 8.54 55.53
CA TYR A 77 -0.64 7.94 54.59
C TYR A 77 0.51 7.23 55.33
N HIS A 78 1.11 7.88 56.33
CA HIS A 78 2.23 7.31 57.08
C HIS A 78 1.82 6.16 58.00
N ASP A 79 0.64 6.22 58.60
CA ASP A 79 0.12 5.18 59.48
C ASP A 79 -0.25 3.92 58.69
N THR A 80 -0.73 4.09 57.47
CA THR A 80 -1.16 2.98 56.60
C THR A 80 0.00 2.42 55.76
N ILE A 81 0.78 3.28 55.13
CA ILE A 81 1.79 2.94 54.13
C ILE A 81 3.21 2.96 54.70
N GLY A 82 3.50 3.79 55.71
CA GLY A 82 4.82 3.96 56.30
C GLY A 82 5.53 2.66 56.67
N PRO A 83 4.88 1.68 57.35
CA PRO A 83 5.46 0.38 57.66
C PRO A 83 5.82 -0.45 56.42
N ARG A 84 5.16 -0.18 55.28
CA ARG A 84 5.31 -0.89 53.97
C ARG A 84 5.82 0.02 52.85
N ALA A 85 6.46 1.13 53.17
CA ALA A 85 6.91 2.13 52.19
C ALA A 85 7.81 1.51 51.09
N GLY A 86 8.62 0.51 51.45
CA GLY A 86 9.42 -0.23 50.45
C GLY A 86 8.60 -0.97 49.41
N LEU A 87 7.53 -1.66 49.86
CA LEU A 87 6.63 -2.37 48.94
C LEU A 87 5.80 -1.39 48.09
N PHE A 88 5.34 -0.31 48.68
CA PHE A 88 4.62 0.73 47.97
C PHE A 88 5.45 1.39 46.85
N ARG A 89 6.75 1.67 47.13
CA ARG A 89 7.68 2.15 46.07
C ARG A 89 7.82 1.18 44.94
N ILE A 90 8.00 -0.13 45.23
CA ILE A 90 8.08 -1.15 44.20
C ILE A 90 6.78 -1.20 43.40
N ALA A 91 5.61 -1.15 44.03
CA ALA A 91 4.33 -1.17 43.39
C ALA A 91 4.08 0.06 42.48
N VAL A 92 4.41 1.26 42.95
CA VAL A 92 4.31 2.50 42.16
C VAL A 92 5.31 2.48 41.01
N ALA A 93 6.56 2.15 41.29
CA ALA A 93 7.59 2.04 40.22
C ALA A 93 7.19 0.98 39.19
N GLY A 94 6.70 -0.18 39.62
CA GLY A 94 6.20 -1.24 38.73
C GLY A 94 5.02 -0.80 37.87
N LEU A 95 4.02 -0.15 38.50
CA LEU A 95 2.85 0.33 37.76
C LEU A 95 3.21 1.32 36.65
N PHE A 96 3.98 2.38 36.99
CA PHE A 96 4.36 3.39 36.01
C PHE A 96 5.36 2.88 35.00
N SER A 97 6.25 1.93 35.34
CA SER A 97 7.17 1.32 34.39
C SER A 97 6.45 0.46 33.36
N LEU A 98 5.43 -0.30 33.78
CA LEU A 98 4.61 -1.05 32.83
C LEU A 98 3.83 -0.10 31.92
N PHE A 99 3.22 0.93 32.47
CA PHE A 99 2.45 1.91 31.70
C PHE A 99 3.29 2.62 30.63
N LEU A 100 4.51 3.07 30.97
CA LEU A 100 5.39 3.78 30.05
C LEU A 100 6.22 2.85 29.15
N GLY A 101 6.47 1.61 29.60
CA GLY A 101 7.38 0.70 28.88
C GLY A 101 6.68 -0.23 27.89
N VAL A 102 5.46 -0.71 28.18
CA VAL A 102 4.77 -1.66 27.28
C VAL A 102 4.50 -1.04 25.91
N GLY A 103 4.08 0.22 25.87
CA GLY A 103 3.79 0.92 24.60
C GLY A 103 5.00 1.06 23.66
N THR A 104 6.23 0.91 24.17
CA THR A 104 7.43 1.02 23.33
C THR A 104 7.59 -0.16 22.37
N ALA A 105 6.91 -1.28 22.61
CA ALA A 105 6.89 -2.43 21.71
C ALA A 105 6.39 -2.08 20.29
N SER A 106 5.53 -1.06 20.14
CA SER A 106 5.05 -0.59 18.84
C SER A 106 6.15 0.02 17.95
N ARG A 107 7.29 0.39 18.52
CA ARG A 107 8.42 0.99 17.81
C ARG A 107 9.49 -0.03 17.38
N TRP A 108 9.09 -1.29 17.26
CA TRP A 108 10.00 -2.38 16.92
C TRP A 108 10.58 -2.24 15.50
N GLN A 109 9.82 -1.68 14.54
CA GLN A 109 10.30 -1.40 13.18
C GLN A 109 11.40 -0.34 13.19
N ASP A 110 11.16 0.81 13.86
CA ASP A 110 12.18 1.87 14.01
C ASP A 110 13.47 1.32 14.63
N TRP A 111 13.34 0.40 15.59
CA TRP A 111 14.48 -0.26 16.23
C TRP A 111 15.23 -1.18 15.27
N ILE A 112 14.52 -2.00 14.49
CA ILE A 112 15.13 -2.91 13.51
C ILE A 112 15.88 -2.11 12.45
N LEU A 113 15.24 -1.09 11.88
CA LEU A 113 15.86 -0.21 10.89
C LEU A 113 17.07 0.54 11.46
N PHE A 114 16.97 1.05 12.70
CA PHE A 114 18.10 1.70 13.38
C PHE A 114 19.30 0.76 13.55
N ARG A 115 19.07 -0.50 13.86
CA ARG A 115 20.12 -1.50 14.09
C ARG A 115 20.78 -1.95 12.79
N ASN A 116 20.01 -2.12 11.73
CA ASN A 116 20.44 -2.62 10.44
C ASN A 116 20.54 -1.52 9.38
N ARG A 117 20.82 -0.29 9.81
CA ARG A 117 20.88 0.90 8.94
C ARG A 117 21.81 0.71 7.77
N GLN A 118 21.42 1.26 6.63
CA GLN A 118 22.16 1.31 5.37
C GLN A 118 22.40 2.76 4.98
N ASP A 119 23.36 2.98 4.09
CA ASP A 119 23.58 4.28 3.49
C ASP A 119 22.81 4.35 2.16
N PHE A 120 22.19 5.49 1.88
CA PHE A 120 21.56 5.76 0.58
C PHE A 120 22.55 6.21 -0.47
N GLY A 121 23.79 6.55 -0.08
CA GLY A 121 24.82 7.09 -0.98
C GLY A 121 24.55 8.52 -1.45
N VAL A 122 23.42 9.11 -1.06
CA VAL A 122 23.00 10.47 -1.38
C VAL A 122 22.93 11.28 -0.09
N LYS A 123 23.36 12.55 -0.15
CA LYS A 123 23.39 13.45 1.00
C LYS A 123 22.35 14.56 0.86
N ASP A 124 21.71 14.92 1.98
CA ASP A 124 20.81 16.05 2.00
C ASP A 124 21.54 17.37 1.75
N PRO A 125 20.95 18.30 0.99
CA PRO A 125 21.62 19.53 0.59
C PRO A 125 21.74 20.58 1.71
N GLN A 126 21.05 20.40 2.85
CA GLN A 126 21.03 21.40 3.94
C GLN A 126 22.08 21.12 5.01
N PHE A 127 22.24 19.86 5.42
CA PHE A 127 23.13 19.45 6.49
C PHE A 127 24.27 18.54 6.03
N ASN A 128 24.28 18.14 4.74
CA ASN A 128 25.28 17.26 4.11
C ASN A 128 25.42 15.91 4.83
N LEU A 129 24.31 15.37 5.32
CA LEU A 129 24.22 14.03 5.92
C LEU A 129 23.62 13.05 4.92
N ASP A 130 24.07 11.80 4.96
CA ASP A 130 23.46 10.73 4.18
C ASP A 130 21.96 10.59 4.54
N ILE A 131 21.13 10.32 3.53
CA ILE A 131 19.68 10.17 3.70
C ILE A 131 19.37 9.02 4.66
N GLY A 132 20.22 7.99 4.74
CA GLY A 132 20.09 6.89 5.70
C GLY A 132 20.11 7.34 7.17
N PHE A 133 20.72 8.49 7.50
CA PHE A 133 20.58 9.07 8.83
C PHE A 133 19.13 9.45 9.13
N TYR A 134 18.41 10.04 8.17
CA TYR A 134 17.03 10.48 8.34
C TYR A 134 16.07 9.30 8.39
N VAL A 135 16.26 8.32 7.51
CA VAL A 135 15.37 7.15 7.38
C VAL A 135 15.58 6.17 8.54
N PHE A 136 16.82 5.81 8.84
CA PHE A 136 17.10 4.72 9.78
C PHE A 136 17.39 5.18 11.22
N GLN A 137 17.94 6.37 11.41
CA GLN A 137 18.45 6.76 12.74
C GLN A 137 17.56 7.81 13.42
N LEU A 138 17.18 8.86 12.70
CA LEU A 138 16.44 9.99 13.24
C LEU A 138 15.11 9.60 13.89
N PRO A 139 14.27 8.69 13.31
CA PRO A 139 12.99 8.32 13.89
C PRO A 139 13.15 7.68 15.28
N PHE A 140 14.05 6.72 15.42
CA PHE A 140 14.30 6.05 16.70
C PHE A 140 14.93 6.99 17.74
N ILE A 141 15.87 7.84 17.34
CA ILE A 141 16.49 8.83 18.24
C ILE A 141 15.46 9.84 18.75
N LYS A 142 14.60 10.36 17.86
CA LYS A 142 13.50 11.26 18.25
C LYS A 142 12.51 10.58 19.18
N PHE A 143 12.13 9.34 18.88
CA PHE A 143 11.31 8.54 19.78
C PHE A 143 11.96 8.43 21.17
N LEU A 144 13.24 8.07 21.25
CA LEU A 144 13.97 7.94 22.51
C LEU A 144 13.97 9.24 23.32
N ILE A 145 14.25 10.38 22.68
CA ILE A 145 14.26 11.70 23.33
C ILE A 145 12.86 12.07 23.86
N ASN A 146 11.83 11.92 23.05
CA ASN A 146 10.45 12.23 23.42
C ASN A 146 9.95 11.32 24.54
N TRP A 147 10.27 10.03 24.45
CA TRP A 147 9.94 9.08 25.50
C TRP A 147 10.66 9.41 26.82
N MET A 148 11.98 9.73 26.78
CA MET A 148 12.73 10.16 27.94
C MET A 148 12.15 11.43 28.58
N PHE A 149 11.78 12.41 27.76
CA PHE A 149 11.17 13.64 28.23
C PHE A 149 9.85 13.37 28.96
N THR A 150 8.99 12.54 28.37
CA THR A 150 7.72 12.11 28.98
C THR A 150 7.95 11.36 30.29
N ALA A 151 8.88 10.40 30.30
CA ALA A 151 9.22 9.63 31.50
C ALA A 151 9.71 10.52 32.64
N PHE A 152 10.60 11.48 32.35
CA PHE A 152 11.11 12.41 33.37
C PHE A 152 10.07 13.43 33.83
N ILE A 153 9.10 13.84 33.01
CA ILE A 153 7.95 14.64 33.48
C ILE A 153 7.12 13.85 34.46
N VAL A 154 6.78 12.59 34.15
CA VAL A 154 5.99 11.75 35.05
C VAL A 154 6.76 11.49 36.38
N VAL A 155 8.07 11.22 36.27
CA VAL A 155 8.94 11.09 37.46
C VAL A 155 8.95 12.36 38.28
N LEU A 156 9.04 13.53 37.68
CA LEU A 156 9.01 14.82 38.38
C LEU A 156 7.69 15.00 39.16
N ILE A 157 6.56 14.72 38.53
CA ILE A 157 5.23 14.82 39.11
C ILE A 157 5.07 13.85 40.29
N ILE A 158 5.42 12.57 40.09
CA ILE A 158 5.32 11.53 41.13
C ILE A 158 6.29 11.80 42.28
N THR A 159 7.49 12.28 41.95
CA THR A 159 8.47 12.67 42.98
C THR A 159 7.99 13.88 43.78
N ALA A 160 7.39 14.87 43.13
CA ALA A 160 6.80 16.02 43.84
C ALA A 160 5.63 15.58 44.75
N ALA A 161 4.78 14.68 44.28
CA ALA A 161 3.70 14.08 45.08
C ALA A 161 4.26 13.29 46.27
N ALA A 162 5.33 12.51 46.07
CA ALA A 162 6.02 11.80 47.17
C ALA A 162 6.62 12.77 48.19
N HIS A 163 7.22 13.88 47.72
CA HIS A 163 7.70 14.92 48.64
C HIS A 163 6.58 15.63 49.43
N TYR A 164 5.41 15.81 48.77
CA TYR A 164 4.24 16.31 49.46
C TYR A 164 3.77 15.35 50.57
N LEU A 165 3.60 14.08 50.23
CA LEU A 165 3.22 13.02 51.18
C LEU A 165 4.21 12.84 52.32
N ASN A 166 5.49 13.09 52.04
CA ASN A 166 6.56 13.04 53.04
C ASN A 166 6.70 14.34 53.85
N GLY A 167 5.83 15.36 53.65
CA GLY A 167 5.87 16.64 54.35
C GLY A 167 7.02 17.56 53.96
N GLY A 168 7.70 17.27 52.83
CA GLY A 168 8.75 18.11 52.28
C GLY A 168 8.26 19.30 51.46
N ILE A 169 7.02 19.19 50.90
CA ILE A 169 6.25 20.25 50.27
C ILE A 169 5.02 20.53 51.15
N ARG A 170 4.77 21.81 51.46
CA ARG A 170 3.73 22.27 52.40
C ARG A 170 2.95 23.37 51.69
N ILE A 171 1.64 23.18 51.49
CA ILE A 171 0.82 24.13 50.72
C ILE A 171 0.31 25.25 51.58
N ASN A 172 -0.14 24.94 52.81
CA ASN A 172 -0.92 25.87 53.69
C ASN A 172 -0.15 26.44 54.88
N THR A 173 1.18 26.22 54.98
CA THR A 173 1.98 26.76 56.08
C THR A 173 2.62 28.10 55.72
N PRO A 174 2.56 29.13 56.64
CA PRO A 174 3.32 30.36 56.41
C PRO A 174 4.82 30.09 56.59
N GLY A 175 5.64 30.55 55.64
CA GLY A 175 7.10 30.36 55.64
C GLY A 175 7.61 29.55 54.47
N ASP A 176 8.75 28.87 54.62
CA ASP A 176 9.34 28.05 53.55
C ASP A 176 8.45 26.84 53.19
N ARG A 177 7.67 26.99 52.14
CA ARG A 177 6.71 25.97 51.67
C ARG A 177 7.39 24.69 51.13
N VAL A 178 8.65 24.73 50.78
CA VAL A 178 9.41 23.58 50.27
C VAL A 178 10.77 23.54 50.94
N THR A 179 11.11 22.40 51.52
CA THR A 179 12.39 22.22 52.22
C THR A 179 13.60 22.30 51.26
N ALA A 180 14.76 22.73 51.80
CA ALA A 180 15.97 22.92 51.01
C ALA A 180 16.46 21.66 50.26
N PRO A 181 16.43 20.43 50.83
CA PRO A 181 16.80 19.22 50.11
C PRO A 181 15.83 18.90 48.96
N VAL A 182 14.52 19.14 49.15
CA VAL A 182 13.51 18.94 48.07
C VAL A 182 13.73 19.89 46.92
N LYS A 183 14.04 21.19 47.21
CA LYS A 183 14.41 22.15 46.14
C LYS A 183 15.61 21.67 45.37
N GLY A 184 16.60 21.06 46.02
CA GLY A 184 17.77 20.47 45.33
C GLY A 184 17.37 19.28 44.45
N HIS A 185 16.57 18.33 44.94
CA HIS A 185 16.15 17.16 44.19
C HIS A 185 15.31 17.54 42.95
N LEU A 186 14.31 18.42 43.12
CA LEU A 186 13.51 18.91 42.00
C LEU A 186 14.38 19.68 40.98
N SER A 187 15.39 20.41 41.44
CA SER A 187 16.34 21.10 40.50
C SER A 187 17.16 20.12 39.68
N VAL A 188 17.54 18.96 40.24
CA VAL A 188 18.21 17.90 39.47
C VAL A 188 17.29 17.37 38.37
N LEU A 189 16.04 17.05 38.69
CA LEU A 189 15.08 16.55 37.71
C LEU A 189 14.78 17.59 36.60
N LEU A 190 14.62 18.87 37.00
CA LEU A 190 14.44 19.95 36.03
C LEU A 190 15.69 20.17 35.14
N ALA A 191 16.89 20.01 35.70
CA ALA A 191 18.13 20.10 34.93
C ALA A 191 18.25 18.97 33.89
N ILE A 192 17.84 17.75 34.25
CA ILE A 192 17.79 16.62 33.31
C ILE A 192 16.76 16.90 32.22
N LEU A 193 15.56 17.38 32.57
CA LEU A 193 14.54 17.76 31.58
C LEU A 193 15.05 18.86 30.61
N ALA A 194 15.76 19.87 31.14
CA ALA A 194 16.36 20.90 30.31
C ALA A 194 17.47 20.35 29.40
N LEU A 195 18.25 19.37 29.88
CA LEU A 195 19.27 18.69 29.06
C LEU A 195 18.62 17.84 27.95
N ILE A 196 17.54 17.10 28.27
CA ILE A 196 16.79 16.35 27.26
C ILE A 196 16.20 17.30 26.21
N LYS A 197 15.71 18.49 26.63
CA LYS A 197 15.24 19.50 25.68
C LYS A 197 16.36 20.11 24.84
N ALA A 198 17.53 20.27 25.37
CA ALA A 198 18.69 20.69 24.57
C ALA A 198 19.05 19.66 23.48
N ALA A 199 18.97 18.36 23.84
CA ALA A 199 19.14 17.27 22.88
C ALA A 199 17.98 17.23 21.85
N ASP A 200 16.74 17.46 22.31
CA ASP A 200 15.58 17.55 21.42
C ASP A 200 15.75 18.65 20.37
N TYR A 201 16.11 19.86 20.76
CA TYR A 201 16.40 20.96 19.84
C TYR A 201 17.58 20.65 18.91
N TRP A 202 18.59 19.91 19.40
CA TRP A 202 19.72 19.49 18.55
C TRP A 202 19.26 18.59 17.40
N TYR A 203 18.34 17.66 17.63
CA TYR A 203 17.80 16.79 16.59
C TYR A 203 16.64 17.43 15.82
N GLN A 204 15.89 18.36 16.43
CA GLN A 204 14.80 19.10 15.78
C GLN A 204 15.28 19.91 14.56
N ARG A 205 16.53 20.39 14.54
CA ARG A 205 17.09 21.09 13.38
C ARG A 205 17.05 20.23 12.10
N TYR A 206 17.22 18.92 12.22
CA TYR A 206 17.15 18.00 11.09
C TYR A 206 15.71 17.76 10.62
N SER A 207 14.75 17.94 11.51
CA SER A 207 13.33 17.83 11.19
C SER A 207 12.82 18.99 10.34
N LEU A 208 13.58 20.06 10.17
CA LEU A 208 13.25 21.13 9.24
C LEU A 208 13.20 20.64 7.79
N ASN A 209 13.93 19.59 7.46
CA ASN A 209 13.88 18.97 6.13
C ASN A 209 12.54 18.27 5.80
N PHE A 210 11.60 18.26 6.76
CA PHE A 210 10.24 17.74 6.64
C PHE A 210 9.19 18.80 7.00
N SER A 211 9.51 20.08 6.89
CA SER A 211 8.60 21.18 7.18
C SER A 211 7.55 21.29 6.07
N ASP A 212 6.31 21.53 6.47
CA ASP A 212 5.15 21.82 5.60
C ASP A 212 4.83 23.32 5.49
N ARG A 213 5.77 24.17 5.93
CA ARG A 213 5.57 25.63 6.00
C ARG A 213 5.65 26.32 4.66
N GLY A 214 6.47 25.82 3.74
CA GLY A 214 6.73 26.40 2.42
C GLY A 214 5.67 26.04 1.39
N VAL A 215 6.01 26.26 0.14
CA VAL A 215 5.18 25.89 -1.02
C VAL A 215 5.17 24.39 -1.27
N VAL A 216 6.20 23.72 -0.78
CA VAL A 216 6.47 22.27 -0.90
C VAL A 216 6.97 21.73 0.44
N ASP A 217 6.92 20.42 0.61
CA ASP A 217 7.51 19.76 1.78
C ASP A 217 9.04 19.92 1.77
N GLY A 218 9.60 20.15 2.95
CA GLY A 218 11.05 20.36 3.13
C GLY A 218 11.38 21.67 3.83
N ALA A 219 12.66 21.94 4.08
CA ALA A 219 13.06 23.18 4.73
C ALA A 219 12.85 24.37 3.79
N SER A 220 12.00 25.31 4.21
CA SER A 220 11.70 26.55 3.50
C SER A 220 12.76 27.64 3.76
N TYR A 221 12.66 28.74 3.03
CA TYR A 221 13.49 29.93 3.27
C TYR A 221 13.37 30.42 4.72
N THR A 222 12.16 30.43 5.28
CA THR A 222 11.92 30.80 6.69
C THR A 222 12.53 29.80 7.64
N ASP A 223 12.49 28.52 7.34
CA ASP A 223 13.08 27.47 8.20
C ASP A 223 14.58 27.62 8.31
N VAL A 224 15.25 27.88 7.20
CA VAL A 224 16.72 28.04 7.19
C VAL A 224 17.18 29.37 7.76
N ASN A 225 16.48 30.49 7.46
CA ASN A 225 16.95 31.84 7.82
C ASN A 225 16.35 32.38 9.15
N ALA A 226 15.25 31.82 9.65
CA ALA A 226 14.64 32.24 10.90
C ALA A 226 14.53 31.10 11.92
N GLN A 227 13.96 29.93 11.52
CA GLN A 227 13.72 28.84 12.47
C GLN A 227 15.02 28.16 12.91
N LEU A 228 15.94 27.85 12.01
CA LEU A 228 17.21 27.22 12.34
C LEU A 228 18.10 28.08 13.29
N PRO A 229 18.26 29.40 13.09
CA PRO A 229 18.89 30.28 14.07
C PRO A 229 18.15 30.29 15.42
N ALA A 230 16.81 30.29 15.41
CA ALA A 230 16.00 30.21 16.64
C ALA A 230 16.27 28.91 17.42
N ILE A 231 16.30 27.77 16.73
CA ILE A 231 16.62 26.45 17.33
C ILE A 231 18.02 26.46 17.93
N LYS A 232 19.04 27.02 17.22
CA LYS A 232 20.41 27.15 17.76
C LYS A 232 20.46 27.98 19.03
N LEU A 233 19.68 29.07 19.10
CA LEU A 233 19.57 29.88 20.32
C LEU A 233 18.86 29.12 21.44
N LEU A 234 17.79 28.34 21.14
CA LEU A 234 17.08 27.51 22.10
C LEU A 234 17.97 26.42 22.72
N ILE A 235 18.90 25.83 21.94
CA ILE A 235 19.93 24.92 22.46
C ILE A 235 20.78 25.63 23.51
N LEU A 236 21.31 26.84 23.18
CA LEU A 236 22.15 27.60 24.10
C LEU A 236 21.41 27.98 25.40
N ILE A 237 20.15 28.39 25.28
CA ILE A 237 19.31 28.76 26.44
C ILE A 237 18.99 27.52 27.28
N SER A 238 18.71 26.37 26.65
CA SER A 238 18.48 25.13 27.38
C SER A 238 19.73 24.70 28.17
N ILE A 239 20.92 24.82 27.55
CA ILE A 239 22.20 24.59 28.25
C ILE A 239 22.39 25.58 29.40
N ALA A 240 22.08 26.86 29.19
CA ALA A 240 22.17 27.88 30.26
C ALA A 240 21.19 27.56 31.41
N ALA A 241 19.97 27.11 31.08
CA ALA A 241 19.00 26.64 32.06
C ALA A 241 19.53 25.44 32.86
N VAL A 242 20.16 24.46 32.21
CA VAL A 242 20.85 23.35 32.91
C VAL A 242 21.86 23.85 33.92
N ILE A 243 22.74 24.81 33.52
CA ILE A 243 23.78 25.39 34.40
C ILE A 243 23.12 26.10 35.59
N LEU A 244 22.09 26.93 35.38
CA LEU A 244 21.37 27.63 36.44
C LEU A 244 20.69 26.65 37.41
N LEU A 245 20.12 25.59 36.93
CA LEU A 245 19.48 24.56 37.72
C LEU A 245 20.50 23.73 38.52
N ILE A 246 21.66 23.42 37.94
CA ILE A 246 22.77 22.80 38.65
C ILE A 246 23.29 23.72 39.76
N ILE A 247 23.50 25.00 39.51
CA ILE A 247 23.87 25.96 40.56
C ILE A 247 22.86 26.02 41.67
N ASN A 248 21.56 25.89 41.34
CA ASN A 248 20.46 25.88 42.34
C ASN A 248 20.49 24.67 43.27
N ILE A 249 21.14 23.55 42.91
CA ILE A 249 21.30 22.39 43.79
C ILE A 249 22.02 22.81 45.06
N TRP A 250 22.99 23.70 45.00
CA TRP A 250 23.74 24.27 46.16
C TRP A 250 23.01 25.46 46.77
N ARG A 251 22.46 26.39 45.92
CA ARG A 251 21.76 27.60 46.41
C ARG A 251 20.40 27.33 46.99
N ARG A 252 19.72 26.27 46.52
CA ARG A 252 18.42 25.78 47.03
C ARG A 252 17.31 26.85 47.11
N GLY A 253 17.36 27.83 46.17
CA GLY A 253 16.39 28.91 46.02
C GLY A 253 15.26 28.57 45.01
N TRP A 254 14.29 29.50 44.88
CA TRP A 254 13.24 29.44 43.84
C TRP A 254 13.55 30.35 42.65
N VAL A 255 14.37 31.37 42.86
CA VAL A 255 14.64 32.38 41.83
C VAL A 255 15.26 31.76 40.58
N LEU A 256 16.29 30.94 40.77
CA LEU A 256 17.01 30.35 39.63
C LEU A 256 16.14 29.38 38.80
N PRO A 257 15.35 28.44 39.36
CA PRO A 257 14.43 27.61 38.61
C PRO A 257 13.34 28.41 37.86
N VAL A 258 12.74 29.41 38.51
CA VAL A 258 11.72 30.27 37.90
C VAL A 258 12.31 31.07 36.74
N VAL A 259 13.49 31.66 36.95
CA VAL A 259 14.19 32.39 35.86
C VAL A 259 14.57 31.44 34.71
N ALA A 260 15.09 30.26 35.02
CA ALA A 260 15.51 29.29 34.01
C ALA A 260 14.32 28.83 33.18
N VAL A 261 13.21 28.38 33.81
CA VAL A 261 12.01 27.92 33.09
C VAL A 261 11.28 29.08 32.42
N GLY A 262 11.16 30.23 33.08
CA GLY A 262 10.50 31.40 32.55
C GLY A 262 11.21 31.98 31.33
N LEU A 263 12.54 32.09 31.38
CA LEU A 263 13.36 32.55 30.22
C LEU A 263 13.27 31.56 29.06
N TRP A 264 13.40 30.27 29.36
CA TRP A 264 13.24 29.23 28.35
C TRP A 264 11.86 29.28 27.68
N ALA A 265 10.76 29.35 28.46
CA ALA A 265 9.40 29.43 27.92
C ALA A 265 9.20 30.72 27.09
N PHE A 266 9.67 31.85 27.59
CA PHE A 266 9.58 33.14 26.87
C PHE A 266 10.30 33.08 25.53
N VAL A 267 11.52 32.58 25.48
CA VAL A 267 12.29 32.50 24.24
C VAL A 267 11.70 31.47 23.27
N THR A 268 11.21 30.36 23.80
CA THR A 268 10.52 29.34 22.95
C THR A 268 9.33 29.98 22.23
N ILE A 269 8.52 30.77 22.92
CA ILE A 269 7.35 31.44 22.32
C ILE A 269 7.79 32.59 21.41
N ALA A 270 8.63 33.50 21.92
CA ALA A 270 8.95 34.73 21.21
C ALA A 270 9.83 34.48 19.97
N ILE A 271 10.84 33.64 20.11
CA ILE A 271 11.85 33.43 19.05
C ILE A 271 11.58 32.10 18.32
N GLY A 272 11.08 31.06 19.02
CA GLY A 272 10.77 29.77 18.42
C GLY A 272 9.51 29.72 17.59
N SER A 273 8.51 30.61 17.84
CA SER A 273 7.23 30.60 17.15
C SER A 273 6.86 31.96 16.52
N ILE A 274 6.86 33.04 17.32
CA ILE A 274 6.39 34.36 16.83
C ILE A 274 7.34 34.93 15.77
N TYR A 275 8.63 34.90 16.03
CA TYR A 275 9.63 35.46 15.10
C TYR A 275 9.61 34.80 13.71
N PRO A 276 9.62 33.47 13.55
CA PRO A 276 9.50 32.83 12.24
C PRO A 276 8.19 33.16 11.52
N ALA A 277 7.05 33.23 12.27
CA ALA A 277 5.77 33.60 11.67
C ALA A 277 5.75 35.05 11.13
N ILE A 278 6.34 35.99 11.87
CA ILE A 278 6.52 37.38 11.41
C ILE A 278 7.45 37.41 10.19
N TYR A 279 8.54 36.64 10.23
CA TYR A 279 9.50 36.57 9.13
C TYR A 279 8.87 35.99 7.86
N GLN A 280 8.07 34.96 7.96
CA GLN A 280 7.31 34.40 6.84
C GLN A 280 6.42 35.47 6.22
N ARG A 281 5.55 36.09 7.03
CA ARG A 281 4.52 37.01 6.55
C ARG A 281 5.06 38.31 5.94
N PHE A 282 6.13 38.88 6.49
CA PHE A 282 6.62 40.21 6.09
C PHE A 282 7.89 40.18 5.24
N VAL A 283 8.63 39.07 5.26
CA VAL A 283 9.88 38.97 4.50
C VAL A 283 9.72 37.96 3.34
N VAL A 284 9.06 36.82 3.53
CA VAL A 284 9.00 35.77 2.50
C VAL A 284 7.81 35.96 1.59
N GLU A 285 6.59 36.00 2.10
CA GLU A 285 5.35 36.08 1.30
C GLU A 285 5.36 37.21 0.23
N PRO A 286 5.93 38.42 0.46
CA PRO A 286 5.93 39.47 -0.59
C PRO A 286 6.81 39.15 -1.81
N SER A 287 7.68 38.13 -1.73
CA SER A 287 8.62 37.72 -2.79
C SER A 287 8.88 36.21 -2.72
N GLU A 288 7.83 35.44 -2.52
CA GLU A 288 7.89 34.02 -2.16
C GLU A 288 8.52 33.17 -3.27
N SER A 289 8.09 33.34 -4.54
CA SER A 289 8.64 32.58 -5.67
C SER A 289 10.17 32.67 -5.75
N SER A 290 10.73 33.86 -5.68
CA SER A 290 12.17 34.05 -5.78
C SER A 290 12.95 33.59 -4.55
N ARG A 291 12.34 33.63 -3.36
CA ARG A 291 13.00 33.17 -2.11
C ARG A 291 12.93 31.67 -1.95
N GLU A 292 11.82 31.06 -2.34
CA GLU A 292 11.61 29.62 -2.22
C GLU A 292 12.19 28.83 -3.42
N ALA A 293 12.60 29.50 -4.52
CA ALA A 293 13.08 28.83 -5.73
C ALA A 293 14.13 27.74 -5.47
N GLN A 294 15.16 28.01 -4.68
CA GLN A 294 16.18 27.02 -4.33
C GLN A 294 15.63 25.82 -3.53
N TYR A 295 14.61 26.04 -2.70
CA TYR A 295 14.00 25.00 -1.88
C TYR A 295 13.01 24.17 -2.69
N ILE A 296 12.33 24.79 -3.65
CA ILE A 296 11.51 24.12 -4.66
C ILE A 296 12.38 23.20 -5.53
N GLU A 297 13.53 23.69 -6.03
CA GLU A 297 14.49 22.88 -6.80
C GLU A 297 14.93 21.62 -6.02
N ARG A 298 15.30 21.79 -4.73
CA ARG A 298 15.66 20.66 -3.86
C ARG A 298 14.51 19.67 -3.64
N ASN A 299 13.27 20.17 -3.54
CA ASN A 299 12.09 19.32 -3.40
C ASN A 299 11.81 18.56 -4.70
N ILE A 300 11.93 19.20 -5.88
CA ILE A 300 11.76 18.54 -7.17
C ILE A 300 12.74 17.37 -7.30
N GLU A 301 14.04 17.63 -7.08
CA GLU A 301 15.08 16.61 -7.17
C GLU A 301 14.86 15.47 -6.17
N ALA A 302 14.59 15.80 -4.90
CA ALA A 302 14.36 14.81 -3.85
C ALA A 302 13.11 13.97 -4.11
N THR A 303 12.02 14.59 -4.54
CA THR A 303 10.76 13.89 -4.83
C THR A 303 10.90 12.97 -6.03
N ARG A 304 11.48 13.45 -7.11
CA ARG A 304 11.76 12.59 -8.28
C ARG A 304 12.58 11.37 -7.90
N THR A 305 13.65 11.56 -7.12
CA THR A 305 14.48 10.45 -6.64
C THR A 305 13.68 9.52 -5.73
N ALA A 306 12.91 10.05 -4.80
CA ALA A 306 12.17 9.27 -3.81
C ALA A 306 11.06 8.39 -4.41
N TYR A 307 10.44 8.84 -5.51
CA TYR A 307 9.35 8.11 -6.19
C TYR A 307 9.78 7.37 -7.45
N GLY A 308 11.09 7.30 -7.77
CA GLY A 308 11.58 6.70 -9.01
C GLY A 308 11.16 7.48 -10.25
N LEU A 309 11.10 8.81 -10.15
CA LEU A 309 10.70 9.74 -11.21
C LEU A 309 11.88 10.56 -11.74
N SER A 310 13.11 10.12 -11.50
CA SER A 310 14.30 10.78 -12.00
C SER A 310 14.41 10.61 -13.51
N VAL A 311 14.73 11.73 -14.20
CA VAL A 311 14.90 11.79 -15.67
C VAL A 311 16.36 11.59 -16.04
N GLY A 312 16.65 10.96 -17.16
CA GLY A 312 17.99 10.83 -17.75
C GLY A 312 18.50 9.40 -17.83
N GLU A 313 19.76 9.23 -18.27
CA GLU A 313 20.38 7.92 -18.55
C GLU A 313 20.46 6.95 -17.34
N THR A 314 20.45 7.49 -16.13
CA THR A 314 20.43 6.71 -14.89
C THR A 314 19.11 6.83 -14.14
N GLY A 315 18.12 7.51 -14.74
CA GLY A 315 16.79 7.70 -14.17
C GLY A 315 15.82 6.64 -14.64
N ASN A 316 14.69 6.55 -13.95
CA ASN A 316 13.63 5.61 -14.28
C ASN A 316 12.65 6.16 -15.34
N ILE A 317 12.74 7.46 -15.67
CA ILE A 317 11.88 8.09 -16.67
C ILE A 317 12.67 8.44 -17.92
N THR A 318 12.13 7.98 -19.06
CA THR A 318 12.53 8.44 -20.39
C THR A 318 11.49 9.43 -20.92
N GLU A 319 11.91 10.65 -21.23
CA GLU A 319 11.02 11.65 -21.84
C GLU A 319 11.10 11.56 -23.36
N ARG A 320 9.95 11.54 -24.00
CA ARG A 320 9.79 11.49 -25.46
C ARG A 320 8.75 12.48 -25.94
N THR A 321 8.81 12.79 -27.22
CA THR A 321 7.79 13.61 -27.89
C THR A 321 6.97 12.74 -28.81
N PHE A 322 5.65 12.88 -28.73
CA PHE A 322 4.69 12.23 -29.62
C PHE A 322 3.94 13.31 -30.42
N ILE A 323 4.03 13.25 -31.73
CA ILE A 323 3.47 14.29 -32.63
C ILE A 323 2.39 13.65 -33.49
N PRO A 324 1.14 13.53 -32.99
CA PRO A 324 0.09 12.91 -33.75
C PRO A 324 -0.44 13.84 -34.86
N ASN A 325 -0.59 13.28 -36.06
CA ASN A 325 -1.44 13.88 -37.07
C ASN A 325 -2.84 13.28 -36.96
N VAL A 326 -3.82 14.13 -36.68
CA VAL A 326 -5.22 13.72 -36.44
C VAL A 326 -6.09 13.76 -37.69
N GLU A 327 -5.57 14.13 -38.84
CA GLU A 327 -6.35 14.31 -40.10
C GLU A 327 -6.07 13.22 -41.14
N ASN A 328 -4.80 12.97 -41.46
CA ASN A 328 -4.46 12.22 -42.68
C ASN A 328 -3.38 11.12 -42.47
N ALA A 329 -2.81 10.92 -41.29
CA ALA A 329 -1.75 9.96 -41.08
C ALA A 329 -2.24 8.50 -40.95
N LEU A 330 -3.51 8.25 -40.65
CA LEU A 330 -4.07 6.91 -40.62
C LEU A 330 -4.24 6.34 -42.05
N THR A 331 -3.35 5.40 -42.39
CA THR A 331 -3.35 4.70 -43.68
C THR A 331 -3.41 3.19 -43.47
N ALA A 332 -3.68 2.43 -44.52
CA ALA A 332 -3.66 0.98 -44.46
C ALA A 332 -2.26 0.43 -44.12
N GLU A 333 -1.20 1.13 -44.55
CA GLU A 333 0.18 0.77 -44.24
C GLU A 333 0.47 0.95 -42.76
N VAL A 334 0.00 2.04 -42.10
CA VAL A 334 0.15 2.28 -40.66
C VAL A 334 -0.61 1.21 -39.85
N ILE A 335 -1.82 0.83 -40.29
CA ILE A 335 -2.57 -0.26 -39.66
C ILE A 335 -1.81 -1.57 -39.73
N GLN A 336 -1.23 -1.88 -40.93
CA GLN A 336 -0.48 -3.11 -41.12
C GLN A 336 0.84 -3.12 -40.33
N GLN A 337 1.54 -1.98 -40.23
CA GLN A 337 2.78 -1.83 -39.49
C GLN A 337 2.55 -2.04 -37.98
N ASN A 338 1.41 -1.56 -37.45
CA ASN A 338 1.02 -1.65 -36.05
C ASN A 338 0.05 -2.82 -35.79
N ALA A 339 0.00 -3.83 -36.65
CA ALA A 339 -0.96 -4.94 -36.56
C ALA A 339 -0.84 -5.68 -35.21
N ASN A 340 0.36 -5.86 -34.68
CA ASN A 340 0.56 -6.52 -33.40
C ASN A 340 -0.15 -5.78 -32.24
N THR A 341 -0.05 -4.45 -32.19
CA THR A 341 -0.77 -3.62 -31.21
C THR A 341 -2.29 -3.70 -31.44
N LEU A 342 -2.73 -3.50 -32.69
CA LEU A 342 -4.15 -3.43 -33.03
C LEU A 342 -4.88 -4.77 -32.86
N ASN A 343 -4.18 -5.89 -33.07
CA ASN A 343 -4.73 -7.23 -32.84
C ASN A 343 -4.81 -7.60 -31.35
N ASN A 344 -4.09 -6.88 -30.48
CA ASN A 344 -4.09 -7.12 -29.02
C ASN A 344 -4.91 -6.09 -28.23
N LEU A 345 -5.75 -5.29 -28.92
CA LEU A 345 -6.59 -4.30 -28.24
C LEU A 345 -7.60 -5.00 -27.33
N ARG A 346 -7.65 -4.56 -26.08
CA ARG A 346 -8.52 -5.12 -25.06
C ARG A 346 -9.98 -4.75 -25.32
N LEU A 347 -10.80 -5.73 -25.69
CA LEU A 347 -12.25 -5.59 -25.84
C LEU A 347 -13.01 -5.97 -24.57
N LEU A 348 -12.47 -6.90 -23.79
CA LEU A 348 -13.04 -7.32 -22.53
C LEU A 348 -12.54 -6.39 -21.41
N ASP A 349 -13.45 -5.65 -20.83
CA ASP A 349 -13.20 -4.78 -19.69
C ASP A 349 -13.45 -5.58 -18.40
N PRO A 350 -12.43 -5.81 -17.55
CA PRO A 350 -12.57 -6.62 -16.34
C PRO A 350 -13.73 -6.21 -15.44
N GLY A 351 -13.91 -4.91 -15.21
CA GLY A 351 -14.98 -4.40 -14.36
C GLY A 351 -16.39 -4.58 -14.93
N ILE A 352 -16.52 -4.70 -16.27
CA ILE A 352 -17.83 -4.92 -16.92
C ILE A 352 -18.12 -6.41 -17.14
N VAL A 353 -17.11 -7.22 -17.48
CA VAL A 353 -17.33 -8.63 -17.81
C VAL A 353 -17.33 -9.58 -16.60
N SER A 354 -16.99 -9.08 -15.38
CA SER A 354 -17.03 -9.91 -14.17
C SER A 354 -18.38 -10.62 -13.96
N PRO A 355 -19.55 -9.97 -14.10
CA PRO A 355 -20.84 -10.67 -14.04
C PRO A 355 -21.00 -11.73 -15.13
N THR A 356 -20.39 -11.55 -16.30
CA THR A 356 -20.45 -12.52 -17.41
C THR A 356 -19.60 -13.76 -17.09
N PHE A 357 -18.38 -13.57 -16.57
CA PHE A 357 -17.55 -14.67 -16.03
C PHE A 357 -18.31 -15.46 -14.95
N GLN A 358 -18.89 -14.74 -13.99
CA GLN A 358 -19.68 -15.34 -12.92
C GLN A 358 -20.84 -16.17 -13.46
N ALA A 359 -21.58 -15.68 -14.45
CA ALA A 359 -22.75 -16.36 -14.98
C ALA A 359 -22.42 -17.55 -15.87
N LEU A 360 -21.35 -17.48 -16.66
CA LEU A 360 -20.98 -18.52 -17.61
C LEU A 360 -20.13 -19.63 -16.99
N GLU A 361 -19.26 -19.29 -16.03
CA GLU A 361 -18.23 -20.17 -15.52
C GLU A 361 -18.42 -20.60 -14.05
N VAL A 362 -19.28 -19.91 -13.28
CA VAL A 362 -19.66 -20.36 -11.93
C VAL A 362 -20.91 -21.20 -11.99
N GLU A 363 -20.74 -22.49 -12.25
CA GLU A 363 -21.82 -23.44 -12.37
C GLU A 363 -22.46 -23.86 -11.03
N ARG A 364 -21.81 -23.51 -9.91
CA ARG A 364 -22.20 -23.94 -8.56
C ARG A 364 -22.13 -22.77 -7.58
N GLU A 365 -23.14 -22.66 -6.71
CA GLU A 365 -23.25 -21.58 -5.71
C GLU A 365 -22.09 -21.55 -4.69
N GLN A 366 -21.38 -22.67 -4.48
CA GLN A 366 -20.22 -22.73 -3.61
C GLN A 366 -18.96 -22.08 -4.19
N PHE A 367 -19.00 -21.60 -5.43
CA PHE A 367 -17.86 -20.91 -6.06
C PHE A 367 -18.23 -19.48 -6.42
N ARG A 368 -17.19 -18.64 -6.53
CA ARG A 368 -17.29 -17.29 -7.07
C ARG A 368 -15.94 -16.88 -7.65
N PHE A 369 -15.97 -15.88 -8.51
CA PHE A 369 -14.78 -15.10 -8.87
C PHE A 369 -14.71 -13.85 -8.01
N ALA A 370 -13.52 -13.25 -7.88
CA ALA A 370 -13.38 -11.92 -7.33
C ALA A 370 -14.19 -10.89 -8.16
N ASP A 371 -14.62 -9.82 -7.52
CA ASP A 371 -15.39 -8.77 -8.20
C ASP A 371 -14.54 -8.05 -9.26
N ASP A 372 -13.23 -7.90 -9.03
CA ASP A 372 -12.25 -7.40 -9.97
C ASP A 372 -11.53 -8.57 -10.63
N LEU A 373 -11.57 -8.62 -11.98
CA LEU A 373 -10.90 -9.67 -12.75
C LEU A 373 -9.53 -9.17 -13.17
N ASP A 374 -8.58 -10.09 -13.21
CA ASP A 374 -7.20 -9.78 -13.53
C ASP A 374 -6.89 -9.78 -15.02
N VAL A 375 -5.88 -9.01 -15.39
CA VAL A 375 -5.36 -8.92 -16.75
C VAL A 375 -3.90 -9.37 -16.76
N ASP A 376 -3.60 -10.34 -17.62
CA ASP A 376 -2.25 -10.89 -17.78
C ASP A 376 -1.98 -11.18 -19.28
N ARG A 377 -0.92 -11.88 -19.59
CA ARG A 377 -0.54 -12.28 -20.96
C ARG A 377 -0.13 -13.75 -21.03
N TYR A 378 -0.57 -14.40 -22.09
CA TYR A 378 -0.25 -15.81 -22.40
C TYR A 378 0.01 -15.97 -23.89
N GLU A 379 0.78 -17.00 -24.25
CA GLU A 379 0.88 -17.41 -25.65
C GLU A 379 -0.38 -18.16 -26.06
N ILE A 380 -1.16 -17.55 -26.97
CA ILE A 380 -2.43 -18.08 -27.46
C ILE A 380 -2.42 -18.00 -29.00
N ASP A 381 -2.71 -19.14 -29.63
CA ASP A 381 -2.68 -19.29 -31.09
C ASP A 381 -1.31 -18.91 -31.72
N GLY A 382 -0.22 -19.04 -30.93
CA GLY A 382 1.18 -18.76 -31.35
C GLY A 382 1.60 -17.30 -31.19
N ASP A 383 0.78 -16.45 -30.60
CA ASP A 383 1.09 -15.04 -30.30
C ASP A 383 0.90 -14.75 -28.80
N ILE A 384 1.70 -13.81 -28.26
CA ILE A 384 1.47 -13.28 -26.89
C ILE A 384 0.24 -12.38 -26.92
N ARG A 385 -0.78 -12.73 -26.16
CA ARG A 385 -2.06 -12.00 -26.08
C ARG A 385 -2.38 -11.59 -24.66
N THR A 386 -3.00 -10.42 -24.54
CA THR A 386 -3.62 -10.00 -23.29
C THR A 386 -4.81 -10.90 -23.00
N VAL A 387 -4.95 -11.35 -21.77
CA VAL A 387 -6.06 -12.19 -21.27
C VAL A 387 -6.76 -11.52 -20.09
N VAL A 388 -8.02 -11.91 -19.90
CA VAL A 388 -8.72 -11.73 -18.63
C VAL A 388 -8.75 -13.09 -17.94
N ILE A 389 -8.27 -13.14 -16.69
CA ILE A 389 -8.18 -14.35 -15.89
C ILE A 389 -8.87 -14.15 -14.55
N ALA A 390 -9.45 -15.20 -14.01
CA ALA A 390 -10.07 -15.19 -12.68
C ALA A 390 -9.93 -16.56 -12.02
N ALA A 391 -9.55 -16.57 -10.76
CA ALA A 391 -9.51 -17.77 -9.93
C ALA A 391 -10.91 -18.08 -9.38
N ARG A 392 -11.38 -19.34 -9.55
CA ARG A 392 -12.70 -19.75 -9.04
C ARG A 392 -12.56 -20.15 -7.57
N GLU A 393 -12.85 -19.24 -6.68
CA GLU A 393 -12.67 -19.39 -5.23
C GLU A 393 -13.92 -19.91 -4.54
N LEU A 394 -13.73 -20.42 -3.31
CA LEU A 394 -14.80 -20.93 -2.49
C LEU A 394 -15.68 -19.80 -1.93
N ASN A 395 -16.97 -19.87 -2.20
CA ASN A 395 -18.00 -19.00 -1.65
C ASN A 395 -18.72 -19.71 -0.48
N LEU A 396 -18.32 -19.38 0.74
CA LEU A 396 -18.94 -19.99 1.94
C LEU A 396 -20.41 -19.58 2.13
N GLU A 397 -20.87 -18.48 1.54
CA GLU A 397 -22.28 -18.07 1.59
C GLU A 397 -23.16 -18.99 0.73
N GLY A 398 -22.64 -19.54 -0.35
CA GLY A 398 -23.29 -20.52 -1.20
C GLY A 398 -23.29 -21.95 -0.65
N VAL A 399 -22.53 -22.18 0.44
CA VAL A 399 -22.47 -23.50 1.10
C VAL A 399 -23.50 -23.59 2.23
N ASN A 400 -24.22 -24.71 2.32
CA ASN A 400 -25.16 -24.97 3.43
C ASN A 400 -24.53 -24.72 4.79
N SER A 401 -25.22 -24.00 5.68
CA SER A 401 -24.77 -23.42 6.94
C SER A 401 -24.39 -24.42 8.06
N GLY A 402 -23.88 -25.57 7.72
CA GLY A 402 -23.39 -26.58 8.68
C GLY A 402 -21.88 -26.40 8.88
N TRP A 403 -21.40 -26.42 10.14
CA TRP A 403 -19.98 -26.34 10.45
C TRP A 403 -19.13 -27.33 9.65
N GLU A 404 -19.60 -28.59 9.57
CA GLU A 404 -18.92 -29.63 8.81
C GLU A 404 -18.81 -29.29 7.33
N ASN A 405 -19.87 -28.74 6.73
CA ASN A 405 -19.84 -28.34 5.33
C ASN A 405 -18.85 -27.18 5.09
N GLN A 406 -18.90 -26.14 5.93
CA GLN A 406 -18.11 -24.93 5.73
C GLN A 406 -16.62 -25.06 6.09
N HIS A 407 -16.27 -26.06 6.92
CA HIS A 407 -14.89 -26.17 7.41
C HIS A 407 -14.21 -27.50 7.09
N VAL A 408 -14.94 -28.55 6.67
CA VAL A 408 -14.39 -29.90 6.47
C VAL A 408 -14.70 -30.44 5.09
N ALA A 409 -15.91 -30.19 4.57
CA ALA A 409 -16.35 -30.76 3.29
C ALA A 409 -15.98 -29.84 2.11
N PHE A 410 -16.37 -28.58 2.17
CA PHE A 410 -16.05 -27.57 1.16
C PHE A 410 -14.91 -26.69 1.67
N THR A 411 -13.69 -27.02 1.28
CA THR A 411 -12.46 -26.46 1.86
C THR A 411 -11.70 -25.57 0.89
N HIS A 412 -11.98 -25.65 -0.42
CA HIS A 412 -11.16 -25.03 -1.47
C HIS A 412 -11.99 -24.58 -2.67
N GLY A 413 -11.44 -23.66 -3.44
CA GLY A 413 -11.89 -23.29 -4.77
C GLY A 413 -11.35 -24.26 -5.84
N TYR A 414 -11.76 -24.10 -7.11
CA TYR A 414 -11.39 -25.05 -8.16
C TYR A 414 -11.20 -24.37 -9.53
N GLY A 415 -9.97 -24.34 -10.02
CA GLY A 415 -9.63 -23.90 -11.37
C GLY A 415 -9.69 -22.39 -11.58
N VAL A 416 -9.44 -22.01 -12.80
CA VAL A 416 -9.52 -20.63 -13.28
C VAL A 416 -10.40 -20.58 -14.53
N ALA A 417 -10.95 -19.40 -14.83
CA ALA A 417 -11.49 -19.06 -16.13
C ALA A 417 -10.55 -18.08 -16.81
N LEU A 418 -10.20 -18.31 -18.08
CA LEU A 418 -9.28 -17.47 -18.84
C LEU A 418 -9.79 -17.28 -20.27
N ALA A 419 -9.88 -16.01 -20.68
CA ALA A 419 -10.27 -15.64 -22.04
C ALA A 419 -9.32 -14.59 -22.61
N PRO A 420 -8.92 -14.69 -23.91
CA PRO A 420 -8.20 -13.61 -24.58
C PRO A 420 -9.03 -12.32 -24.55
N ALA A 421 -8.42 -11.22 -24.13
CA ALA A 421 -9.12 -9.95 -23.96
C ALA A 421 -9.53 -9.27 -25.28
N ASN A 422 -8.98 -9.73 -26.41
CA ASN A 422 -9.16 -9.19 -27.75
C ASN A 422 -10.14 -9.99 -28.61
N THR A 423 -10.67 -11.13 -28.12
CA THR A 423 -11.58 -11.99 -28.87
C THR A 423 -12.91 -12.18 -28.14
N ILE A 424 -13.98 -12.25 -28.94
CA ILE A 424 -15.33 -12.48 -28.47
C ILE A 424 -16.03 -13.53 -29.32
N THR A 425 -16.97 -14.24 -28.76
CA THR A 425 -17.85 -15.16 -29.48
C THR A 425 -18.81 -14.39 -30.39
N ALA A 426 -19.54 -15.10 -31.25
CA ALA A 426 -20.58 -14.49 -32.08
C ALA A 426 -21.71 -13.82 -31.27
N GLN A 427 -21.84 -14.15 -30.00
CA GLN A 427 -22.80 -13.56 -29.05
C GLN A 427 -22.25 -12.34 -28.35
N GLY A 428 -20.96 -12.01 -28.53
CA GLY A 428 -20.27 -10.93 -27.84
C GLY A 428 -19.76 -11.29 -26.43
N GLU A 429 -19.77 -12.56 -26.08
CA GLU A 429 -19.29 -13.11 -24.82
C GLU A 429 -17.79 -13.43 -24.89
N PRO A 430 -17.09 -13.58 -23.74
CA PRO A 430 -15.70 -14.03 -23.71
C PRO A 430 -15.48 -15.37 -24.42
N ASP A 431 -14.42 -15.49 -25.21
CA ASP A 431 -14.02 -16.71 -25.92
C ASP A 431 -13.03 -17.50 -25.05
N PHE A 432 -13.52 -18.21 -24.05
CA PHE A 432 -12.70 -18.89 -23.07
C PHE A 432 -11.76 -19.94 -23.69
N VAL A 433 -10.50 -19.94 -23.25
CA VAL A 433 -9.49 -20.97 -23.54
C VAL A 433 -9.22 -21.89 -22.35
N ILE A 434 -9.57 -21.44 -21.14
CA ILE A 434 -9.69 -22.28 -19.95
C ILE A 434 -11.07 -22.04 -19.36
N SER A 435 -11.86 -23.09 -19.19
CA SER A 435 -13.26 -22.99 -18.80
C SER A 435 -13.81 -24.29 -18.19
N GLY A 436 -15.01 -24.20 -17.64
CA GLY A 436 -15.79 -25.34 -17.20
C GLY A 436 -15.43 -25.85 -15.79
N LEU A 437 -16.21 -26.84 -15.35
CA LEU A 437 -16.04 -27.51 -14.07
C LEU A 437 -16.27 -29.03 -14.26
N PRO A 438 -15.19 -29.88 -14.34
CA PRO A 438 -13.78 -29.55 -14.07
C PRO A 438 -13.17 -28.56 -15.09
N ALA A 439 -12.21 -27.77 -14.63
CA ALA A 439 -11.51 -26.81 -15.50
C ALA A 439 -10.79 -27.56 -16.63
N THR A 440 -11.07 -27.19 -17.87
CA THR A 440 -10.49 -27.76 -19.08
C THR A 440 -9.63 -26.70 -19.79
N VAL A 441 -8.41 -27.08 -20.14
CA VAL A 441 -7.47 -26.25 -20.89
C VAL A 441 -7.55 -26.63 -22.37
N ASN A 442 -7.78 -25.64 -23.23
CA ASN A 442 -7.70 -25.83 -24.69
C ASN A 442 -6.24 -25.77 -25.15
N THR A 443 -5.54 -26.89 -24.98
CA THR A 443 -4.09 -27.00 -25.30
C THR A 443 -3.77 -26.83 -26.78
N ASP A 444 -4.77 -26.86 -27.66
CA ASP A 444 -4.58 -26.54 -29.09
C ASP A 444 -4.40 -25.03 -29.31
N ARG A 445 -4.81 -24.21 -28.37
CA ARG A 445 -4.81 -22.75 -28.45
C ARG A 445 -3.87 -22.06 -27.49
N ILE A 446 -3.76 -22.53 -26.24
CA ILE A 446 -2.97 -21.88 -25.19
C ILE A 446 -1.79 -22.74 -24.75
N VAL A 447 -0.62 -22.11 -24.59
CA VAL A 447 0.54 -22.74 -23.98
C VAL A 447 0.45 -22.58 -22.46
N ALA A 448 -0.34 -23.41 -21.84
CA ALA A 448 -0.49 -23.56 -20.40
C ALA A 448 -0.99 -24.97 -20.09
N ASP A 449 -0.69 -25.45 -18.91
CA ASP A 449 -1.21 -26.71 -18.36
C ASP A 449 -1.75 -26.45 -16.96
N LEU A 450 -2.76 -27.20 -16.52
CA LEU A 450 -3.36 -27.06 -15.19
C LEU A 450 -3.54 -28.46 -14.56
N GLU A 451 -2.46 -28.94 -13.94
CA GLU A 451 -2.43 -30.24 -13.28
C GLU A 451 -3.08 -30.19 -11.87
N GLN A 452 -2.90 -29.08 -11.13
CA GLN A 452 -3.47 -28.89 -9.81
C GLN A 452 -4.40 -27.67 -9.77
N PRO A 453 -5.72 -27.88 -9.96
CA PRO A 453 -6.69 -26.80 -10.05
C PRO A 453 -7.23 -26.31 -8.70
N ARG A 454 -6.91 -26.97 -7.57
CA ARG A 454 -7.53 -26.65 -6.27
C ARG A 454 -6.88 -25.44 -5.62
N ILE A 455 -7.71 -24.57 -5.03
CA ILE A 455 -7.32 -23.28 -4.48
C ILE A 455 -7.64 -23.28 -2.99
N TYR A 456 -6.65 -23.49 -2.14
CA TYR A 456 -6.77 -23.42 -0.67
C TYR A 456 -6.37 -22.05 -0.12
N VAL A 457 -5.58 -21.30 -0.86
CA VAL A 457 -5.18 -19.90 -0.59
C VAL A 457 -5.54 -19.06 -1.81
N GLY A 458 -6.27 -17.97 -1.63
CA GLY A 458 -6.80 -17.13 -2.69
C GLY A 458 -7.02 -15.68 -2.23
N GLU A 459 -7.65 -14.88 -3.07
CA GLU A 459 -7.82 -13.43 -2.85
C GLU A 459 -8.95 -13.10 -1.88
N GLU A 460 -9.99 -13.92 -1.87
CA GLU A 460 -11.19 -13.69 -1.04
C GLU A 460 -11.46 -14.81 -0.04
N LEU A 461 -10.51 -15.74 0.11
CA LEU A 461 -10.66 -16.85 1.03
C LEU A 461 -10.44 -16.42 2.48
N SER A 462 -11.50 -16.41 3.27
CA SER A 462 -11.47 -16.04 4.68
C SER A 462 -11.65 -17.22 5.63
N GLY A 463 -11.38 -17.00 6.92
CA GLY A 463 -11.63 -17.96 7.97
C GLY A 463 -10.63 -19.12 7.99
N TYR A 464 -11.10 -20.32 8.38
CA TYR A 464 -10.28 -21.53 8.47
C TYR A 464 -10.96 -22.73 7.81
N ALA A 465 -10.15 -23.65 7.29
CA ALA A 465 -10.56 -24.96 6.85
C ALA A 465 -9.79 -26.05 7.59
N ILE A 466 -10.35 -27.25 7.67
CA ILE A 466 -9.69 -28.43 8.27
C ILE A 466 -9.66 -29.50 7.21
N VAL A 467 -8.46 -29.85 6.80
CA VAL A 467 -8.18 -30.81 5.73
C VAL A 467 -7.54 -32.08 6.26
N ASP A 468 -7.43 -33.12 5.43
CA ASP A 468 -6.93 -34.44 5.81
C ASP A 468 -7.66 -35.00 7.03
N THR A 469 -8.99 -34.98 6.98
CA THR A 469 -9.86 -35.45 8.05
C THR A 469 -10.38 -36.87 7.74
N GLU A 470 -11.20 -37.46 8.64
CA GLU A 470 -11.89 -38.73 8.37
C GLU A 470 -12.94 -38.58 7.25
N ARG A 471 -13.42 -37.38 6.97
CA ARG A 471 -14.30 -37.06 5.86
C ARG A 471 -13.49 -36.60 4.67
N CYS A 472 -13.83 -37.05 3.47
CA CYS A 472 -13.29 -36.55 2.22
C CYS A 472 -13.83 -35.15 1.93
N GLU A 473 -13.02 -34.35 1.30
CA GLU A 473 -13.37 -33.04 0.78
C GLU A 473 -14.16 -33.18 -0.53
N ILE A 474 -14.98 -32.21 -0.85
CA ILE A 474 -15.82 -32.21 -2.05
C ILE A 474 -15.27 -31.13 -2.98
N ASP A 475 -14.76 -31.55 -4.15
CA ASP A 475 -14.37 -30.62 -5.20
C ASP A 475 -15.65 -29.92 -5.74
N PHE A 476 -16.62 -30.71 -6.24
CA PHE A 476 -17.91 -30.22 -6.71
C PHE A 476 -18.90 -31.36 -6.94
N ALA A 477 -20.17 -31.02 -7.07
CA ALA A 477 -21.25 -31.96 -7.41
C ALA A 477 -21.29 -32.22 -8.91
N LEU A 478 -21.38 -33.50 -9.31
CA LEU A 478 -21.51 -33.93 -10.71
C LEU A 478 -22.94 -33.73 -11.22
N THR A 479 -23.09 -33.17 -12.41
CA THR A 479 -24.41 -33.04 -13.08
C THR A 479 -24.55 -34.09 -14.16
N GLY A 480 -25.07 -35.26 -13.78
CA GLY A 480 -25.43 -36.36 -14.72
C GLY A 480 -24.35 -37.41 -14.90
N ALA A 481 -24.77 -38.65 -15.05
CA ALA A 481 -23.91 -39.84 -15.10
C ALA A 481 -23.08 -40.00 -16.40
N GLU A 482 -23.13 -39.06 -17.32
CA GLU A 482 -22.48 -39.19 -18.65
C GLU A 482 -21.13 -38.49 -18.80
N ASP A 483 -20.76 -37.55 -17.90
CA ASP A 483 -19.62 -36.65 -18.11
C ASP A 483 -18.30 -37.07 -17.45
N VAL A 484 -18.27 -38.13 -16.64
CA VAL A 484 -17.03 -38.63 -16.06
C VAL A 484 -16.55 -39.87 -16.82
N GLN A 485 -15.86 -39.66 -17.90
CA GLN A 485 -14.91 -40.69 -18.35
C GLN A 485 -13.77 -40.68 -17.33
N THR A 486 -13.89 -41.59 -16.34
CA THR A 486 -12.80 -41.90 -15.43
C THR A 486 -11.60 -42.35 -16.24
N GLN A 487 -10.65 -41.48 -16.48
CA GLN A 487 -9.31 -41.92 -16.77
C GLN A 487 -8.85 -42.72 -15.54
N ASP A 488 -8.37 -43.95 -15.80
CA ASP A 488 -7.90 -44.89 -14.82
C ASP A 488 -6.93 -44.23 -13.82
N THR A 489 -7.44 -43.86 -12.64
CA THR A 489 -6.59 -43.46 -11.53
C THR A 489 -6.24 -44.68 -10.69
N PRO A 490 -4.95 -44.95 -10.46
CA PRO A 490 -4.55 -46.08 -9.62
C PRO A 490 -4.98 -45.86 -8.17
N SER A 491 -5.80 -46.75 -7.72
CA SER A 491 -6.28 -46.84 -6.35
C SER A 491 -5.19 -46.94 -5.29
N SER A 492 -5.16 -46.03 -4.34
CA SER A 492 -4.67 -46.32 -2.99
C SER A 492 -5.25 -45.41 -1.89
N ASN A 493 -5.97 -44.35 -2.19
CA ASN A 493 -6.70 -43.59 -1.19
C ASN A 493 -8.21 -43.58 -1.47
N THR A 494 -8.98 -43.91 -0.46
CA THR A 494 -10.44 -44.06 -0.51
C THR A 494 -11.20 -42.74 -0.73
N CYS A 495 -10.55 -41.63 -1.05
CA CYS A 495 -11.13 -40.32 -1.30
C CYS A 495 -10.85 -39.76 -2.71
N GLU A 496 -10.39 -40.56 -3.66
CA GLU A 496 -10.26 -40.17 -5.03
C GLU A 496 -11.38 -40.76 -5.89
N GLY A 497 -12.11 -39.92 -6.59
CA GLY A 497 -13.20 -40.30 -7.48
C GLY A 497 -14.58 -39.91 -6.96
N SER A 498 -15.62 -40.31 -7.66
CA SER A 498 -16.99 -40.04 -7.25
C SER A 498 -17.35 -40.78 -5.94
N ASP A 499 -18.22 -40.18 -5.12
CA ASP A 499 -18.85 -40.88 -4.04
C ASP A 499 -19.66 -42.10 -4.60
N GLY A 500 -19.93 -43.09 -3.78
CA GLY A 500 -20.64 -44.31 -4.23
C GLY A 500 -22.02 -44.04 -4.83
N SER A 501 -22.57 -42.84 -4.77
CA SER A 501 -23.77 -42.37 -5.46
C SER A 501 -23.52 -41.79 -6.84
N GLY A 502 -22.24 -41.41 -7.15
CA GLY A 502 -21.86 -40.69 -8.38
C GLY A 502 -22.27 -39.21 -8.40
N GLU A 503 -22.66 -38.65 -7.23
CA GLU A 503 -23.18 -37.30 -7.14
C GLU A 503 -22.08 -36.24 -6.88
N ASN A 504 -20.91 -36.62 -6.27
CA ASN A 504 -19.86 -35.70 -5.92
C ASN A 504 -18.47 -36.21 -6.33
N LEU A 505 -17.60 -35.33 -6.79
CA LEU A 505 -16.18 -35.58 -6.94
C LEU A 505 -15.49 -35.33 -5.58
N LEU A 506 -14.77 -36.34 -5.09
CA LEU A 506 -14.16 -36.34 -3.77
C LEU A 506 -12.63 -36.21 -3.88
N PHE A 507 -12.04 -35.55 -2.90
CA PHE A 507 -10.61 -35.37 -2.79
C PHE A 507 -10.13 -35.45 -1.33
N ARG A 508 -8.85 -35.67 -1.14
CA ARG A 508 -8.17 -35.56 0.16
C ARG A 508 -6.90 -34.72 -0.03
N TYR A 509 -6.80 -33.63 0.70
CA TYR A 509 -5.64 -32.75 0.66
C TYR A 509 -4.36 -33.48 1.05
N ASP A 510 -3.38 -33.45 0.18
CA ASP A 510 -2.04 -34.03 0.38
C ASP A 510 -0.91 -32.99 0.39
N GLY A 511 -1.28 -31.71 0.24
CA GLY A 511 -0.35 -30.58 0.22
C GLY A 511 0.37 -30.32 1.55
N ASN A 512 1.33 -29.43 1.52
CA ASN A 512 2.22 -29.15 2.64
C ASN A 512 1.68 -28.13 3.65
N ASP A 513 0.75 -27.26 3.27
CA ASP A 513 0.22 -26.21 4.15
C ASP A 513 -0.54 -26.77 5.35
N GLY A 514 -0.67 -25.92 6.33
CA GLY A 514 -1.49 -26.10 7.49
C GLY A 514 -0.77 -26.63 8.73
N VAL A 515 -1.41 -26.38 9.85
CA VAL A 515 -0.93 -26.77 11.17
C VAL A 515 -1.63 -28.04 11.63
N LYS A 516 -0.88 -29.11 11.92
CA LYS A 516 -1.46 -30.38 12.40
C LYS A 516 -2.28 -30.17 13.67
N ALA A 517 -3.49 -30.74 13.69
CA ALA A 517 -4.40 -30.74 14.84
C ALA A 517 -3.77 -31.38 16.09
N GLY A 518 -2.95 -32.44 15.89
CA GLY A 518 -2.15 -33.05 16.93
C GLY A 518 -2.95 -33.51 18.17
N ASN A 519 -2.59 -32.99 19.33
CA ASN A 519 -3.20 -33.35 20.60
C ASN A 519 -4.35 -32.41 21.02
N PHE A 520 -5.06 -32.80 22.09
CA PHE A 520 -6.18 -32.05 22.65
C PHE A 520 -5.83 -30.58 22.93
N PHE A 521 -4.64 -30.27 23.43
CA PHE A 521 -4.25 -28.89 23.75
C PHE A 521 -4.11 -27.99 22.51
N ARG A 522 -3.66 -28.54 21.37
CA ARG A 522 -3.63 -27.82 20.10
C ARG A 522 -5.05 -27.55 19.59
N ARG A 523 -5.94 -28.55 19.61
CA ARG A 523 -7.33 -28.36 19.24
C ARG A 523 -8.03 -27.33 20.12
N LEU A 524 -7.73 -27.33 21.44
CA LEU A 524 -8.23 -26.33 22.37
C LEU A 524 -7.70 -24.91 22.00
N ALA A 525 -6.45 -24.79 21.62
CA ALA A 525 -5.89 -23.51 21.18
C ALA A 525 -6.59 -23.00 19.91
N PHE A 526 -6.82 -23.86 18.91
CA PHE A 526 -7.59 -23.48 17.72
C PHE A 526 -9.05 -23.13 18.04
N ALA A 527 -9.69 -23.88 18.90
CA ALA A 527 -11.05 -23.59 19.36
C ALA A 527 -11.14 -22.20 20.04
N LEU A 528 -10.15 -21.84 20.85
CA LEU A 528 -10.07 -20.52 21.49
C LEU A 528 -9.75 -19.41 20.48
N ARG A 529 -8.86 -19.68 19.52
CA ARG A 529 -8.51 -18.72 18.45
C ARG A 529 -9.74 -18.35 17.65
N PHE A 530 -10.42 -19.34 17.10
CA PHE A 530 -11.57 -19.13 16.22
C PHE A 530 -12.88 -18.85 16.98
N GLY A 531 -12.90 -19.13 18.28
CA GLY A 531 -14.13 -18.98 19.09
C GLY A 531 -15.15 -20.07 18.81
N ASP A 532 -14.70 -21.21 18.30
CA ASP A 532 -15.51 -22.35 17.88
C ASP A 532 -15.11 -23.62 18.64
N LEU A 533 -16.07 -24.29 19.24
CA LEU A 533 -15.83 -25.51 20.02
C LEU A 533 -15.85 -26.80 19.18
N ASN A 534 -16.35 -26.75 17.95
CA ASN A 534 -16.45 -27.92 17.08
C ASN A 534 -15.10 -28.62 16.85
N PRO A 535 -13.97 -27.92 16.69
CA PRO A 535 -12.67 -28.59 16.59
C PRO A 535 -12.31 -29.54 17.74
N ILE A 536 -12.89 -29.33 18.93
CA ILE A 536 -12.65 -30.20 20.10
C ILE A 536 -13.53 -31.43 20.08
N PHE A 537 -14.79 -31.25 19.68
CA PHE A 537 -15.82 -32.31 19.83
C PHE A 537 -16.08 -33.13 18.57
N SER A 538 -15.62 -32.65 17.40
CA SER A 538 -15.79 -33.38 16.15
C SER A 538 -14.96 -34.67 16.14
N GLY A 539 -15.63 -35.78 15.84
CA GLY A 539 -14.99 -37.09 15.61
C GLY A 539 -14.28 -37.20 14.25
N LEU A 540 -14.50 -36.23 13.36
CA LEU A 540 -13.88 -36.20 12.02
C LEU A 540 -12.42 -35.79 12.03
N ILE A 541 -12.00 -35.10 13.09
CA ILE A 541 -10.64 -34.57 13.20
C ILE A 541 -9.75 -35.58 13.89
N ASN A 542 -8.70 -36.03 13.24
CA ASN A 542 -7.65 -36.89 13.81
C ASN A 542 -6.38 -36.10 14.14
N SER A 543 -5.30 -36.81 14.53
CA SER A 543 -4.03 -36.13 14.89
C SER A 543 -3.26 -35.55 13.72
N ASP A 544 -3.50 -36.06 12.54
CA ASP A 544 -2.80 -35.66 11.29
C ASP A 544 -3.57 -34.60 10.53
N SER A 545 -4.89 -34.46 10.76
CA SER A 545 -5.70 -33.38 10.20
C SER A 545 -5.03 -32.03 10.40
N LYS A 546 -5.12 -31.17 9.37
CA LYS A 546 -4.43 -29.87 9.35
C LYS A 546 -5.44 -28.74 9.37
N PHE A 547 -5.15 -27.69 10.15
CA PHE A 547 -5.84 -26.41 10.13
C PHE A 547 -5.18 -25.49 9.14
N LEU A 548 -5.90 -25.10 8.10
CA LEU A 548 -5.54 -24.04 7.15
C LEU A 548 -6.17 -22.72 7.61
N PHE A 549 -5.41 -21.66 7.75
CA PHE A 549 -5.87 -20.33 8.12
C PHE A 549 -4.90 -19.27 7.60
N ASN A 550 -5.24 -17.99 7.65
CA ASN A 550 -4.58 -16.94 6.89
C ASN A 550 -4.56 -17.35 5.40
N ARG A 551 -5.76 -17.58 4.86
CA ARG A 551 -5.97 -18.14 3.52
C ARG A 551 -6.09 -17.05 2.46
N ASP A 552 -6.37 -15.83 2.85
CA ASP A 552 -6.27 -14.66 1.99
C ASP A 552 -4.81 -14.34 1.68
N VAL A 553 -4.46 -14.14 0.40
CA VAL A 553 -3.09 -13.94 -0.08
C VAL A 553 -2.46 -12.67 0.51
N SER A 554 -3.22 -11.58 0.59
CA SER A 554 -2.77 -10.30 1.15
C SER A 554 -2.57 -10.39 2.66
N GLU A 555 -3.53 -11.00 3.39
CA GLU A 555 -3.39 -11.22 4.83
C GLU A 555 -2.21 -12.14 5.15
N ARG A 556 -2.02 -13.20 4.33
CA ARG A 556 -0.92 -14.15 4.47
C ARG A 556 0.45 -13.49 4.32
N ALA A 557 0.62 -12.69 3.27
CA ALA A 557 1.84 -11.93 3.04
C ALA A 557 2.10 -10.89 4.15
N LYS A 558 1.09 -10.12 4.53
CA LYS A 558 1.15 -9.11 5.60
C LYS A 558 1.50 -9.70 6.96
N GLU A 559 1.01 -10.90 7.29
CA GLU A 559 1.33 -11.55 8.55
C GLU A 559 2.80 -12.02 8.59
N LEU A 560 3.35 -12.48 7.45
CA LEU A 560 4.75 -12.91 7.34
C LEU A 560 5.72 -11.73 7.33
N ALA A 561 5.41 -10.66 6.61
CA ALA A 561 6.26 -9.48 6.50
C ALA A 561 5.46 -8.17 6.78
N PRO A 562 5.05 -7.93 8.05
CA PRO A 562 4.19 -6.81 8.44
C PRO A 562 4.90 -5.44 8.40
N PHE A 563 6.07 -5.37 7.82
CA PHE A 563 6.90 -4.16 7.66
C PHE A 563 7.02 -3.74 6.20
N LEU A 564 6.42 -4.50 5.27
CA LEU A 564 6.21 -4.11 3.88
C LEU A 564 4.79 -3.58 3.72
N GLU A 565 4.61 -2.72 2.74
CA GLU A 565 3.30 -2.30 2.27
C GLU A 565 2.95 -3.08 0.99
N TYR A 566 1.68 -3.36 0.74
CA TYR A 566 1.26 -4.25 -0.34
C TYR A 566 0.31 -3.54 -1.29
N ASP A 567 0.40 -3.87 -2.57
CA ASP A 567 -0.59 -3.47 -3.57
C ASP A 567 -1.98 -3.95 -3.19
N ALA A 568 -2.99 -3.24 -3.61
CA ALA A 568 -4.38 -3.64 -3.38
C ALA A 568 -4.79 -4.83 -4.26
N ASP A 569 -4.08 -5.00 -5.37
CA ASP A 569 -4.39 -5.91 -6.45
C ASP A 569 -3.35 -7.04 -6.53
N SER A 570 -3.72 -8.24 -6.06
CA SER A 570 -3.00 -9.49 -6.31
C SER A 570 -3.60 -10.15 -7.55
N TYR A 571 -2.86 -10.98 -8.25
CA TYR A 571 -3.35 -11.60 -9.48
C TYR A 571 -2.94 -13.06 -9.60
N PRO A 572 -3.85 -13.94 -10.10
CA PRO A 572 -3.57 -15.35 -10.33
C PRO A 572 -2.80 -15.56 -11.63
N VAL A 573 -1.85 -16.49 -11.59
CA VAL A 573 -1.08 -16.95 -12.77
C VAL A 573 -1.00 -18.47 -12.78
N ILE A 574 -0.87 -19.07 -13.96
CA ILE A 574 -0.70 -20.52 -14.11
C ILE A 574 0.77 -20.80 -14.43
N ILE A 575 1.46 -21.46 -13.54
CA ILE A 575 2.90 -21.75 -13.63
C ILE A 575 3.14 -23.19 -13.19
N ASP A 576 3.86 -23.96 -13.98
CA ASP A 576 4.18 -25.38 -13.70
C ASP A 576 2.92 -26.24 -13.40
N GLY A 577 1.85 -26.02 -14.12
CA GLY A 577 0.59 -26.73 -13.93
C GLY A 577 -0.18 -26.36 -12.65
N ARG A 578 0.20 -25.27 -11.96
CA ARG A 578 -0.38 -24.81 -10.71
C ARG A 578 -0.85 -23.37 -10.77
N ILE A 579 -1.84 -23.06 -9.98
CA ILE A 579 -2.27 -21.68 -9.76
C ILE A 579 -1.38 -21.05 -8.69
N LYS A 580 -0.79 -19.90 -8.98
CA LYS A 580 -0.05 -19.08 -8.03
C LYS A 580 -0.62 -17.67 -8.04
N PHE A 581 -0.51 -16.98 -6.93
CA PHE A 581 -0.84 -15.56 -6.82
C PHE A 581 0.43 -14.74 -6.71
N ILE A 582 0.48 -13.64 -7.43
CA ILE A 582 1.56 -12.65 -7.33
C ILE A 582 0.97 -11.38 -6.72
N ILE A 583 1.66 -10.83 -5.73
CA ILE A 583 1.32 -9.56 -5.11
C ILE A 583 2.56 -8.68 -5.02
N ASP A 584 2.41 -7.41 -5.38
CA ASP A 584 3.47 -6.42 -5.27
C ASP A 584 3.63 -5.92 -3.84
N ALA A 585 4.88 -5.79 -3.40
CA ALA A 585 5.19 -5.28 -2.08
C ALA A 585 6.20 -4.14 -2.13
N TYR A 586 5.95 -3.15 -1.28
CA TYR A 586 6.65 -1.88 -1.28
C TYR A 586 7.44 -1.67 -0.01
N THR A 587 8.58 -1.01 -0.15
CA THR A 587 9.26 -0.34 0.94
C THR A 587 8.87 1.13 0.94
N THR A 588 8.51 1.66 2.09
CA THR A 588 8.08 3.05 2.25
C THR A 588 8.73 3.72 3.46
N THR A 589 8.85 5.04 3.42
CA THR A 589 9.17 5.86 4.58
C THR A 589 8.60 7.28 4.44
N SER A 590 8.29 7.93 5.57
CA SER A 590 7.95 9.36 5.64
C SER A 590 9.16 10.23 6.00
N PHE A 591 10.37 9.68 5.93
CA PHE A 591 11.58 10.35 6.41
C PHE A 591 12.64 10.58 5.30
N TYR A 592 12.22 10.70 4.05
CA TYR A 592 13.09 11.13 2.96
C TYR A 592 13.14 12.67 2.92
N PRO A 593 14.30 13.30 3.19
CA PRO A 593 14.39 14.76 3.32
C PRO A 593 14.03 15.47 2.00
N TYR A 594 13.28 16.55 2.09
CA TYR A 594 12.81 17.39 0.97
C TYR A 594 11.82 16.71 0.01
N SER A 595 11.51 15.44 0.15
CA SER A 595 10.53 14.80 -0.72
C SER A 595 9.10 15.13 -0.31
N GLN A 596 8.25 15.36 -1.30
CA GLN A 596 6.81 15.63 -1.14
C GLN A 596 6.07 14.39 -0.64
N THR A 597 5.16 14.58 0.29
CA THR A 597 4.26 13.53 0.76
C THR A 597 3.25 13.15 -0.33
N ALA A 598 3.00 11.85 -0.50
CA ALA A 598 2.01 11.33 -1.46
C ALA A 598 0.57 11.73 -1.09
N ASP A 599 -0.28 11.88 -2.10
CA ASP A 599 -1.72 12.05 -1.89
C ASP A 599 -2.35 10.67 -1.60
N ARG A 600 -2.89 10.50 -0.42
CA ARG A 600 -3.56 9.26 0.03
C ARG A 600 -4.78 8.88 -0.82
N ASN A 601 -5.41 9.86 -1.48
CA ASN A 601 -6.60 9.62 -2.29
C ASN A 601 -6.26 9.15 -3.71
N SER A 602 -4.97 8.94 -4.00
CA SER A 602 -4.52 8.51 -5.32
C SER A 602 -4.69 7.01 -5.57
N VAL A 603 -4.90 6.24 -4.52
CA VAL A 603 -5.00 4.76 -4.54
C VAL A 603 -6.23 4.28 -3.76
N PRO A 604 -6.67 3.01 -3.96
CA PRO A 604 -7.74 2.41 -3.16
C PRO A 604 -7.44 2.41 -1.67
N GLY A 605 -8.48 2.47 -0.84
CA GLY A 605 -8.32 2.53 0.62
C GLY A 605 -7.76 1.25 1.28
N ASN A 606 -7.79 0.13 0.60
CA ASN A 606 -7.20 -1.16 1.01
C ASN A 606 -5.73 -1.30 0.57
N SER A 607 -5.23 -0.39 -0.27
CA SER A 607 -3.82 -0.34 -0.66
C SER A 607 -2.92 -0.02 0.53
N GLY A 608 -1.75 -0.66 0.58
CA GLY A 608 -0.68 -0.29 1.50
C GLY A 608 -0.17 1.14 1.27
N LEU A 609 -0.30 1.65 0.05
CA LEU A 609 0.09 3.02 -0.32
C LEU A 609 -0.94 4.10 0.05
N ALA A 610 -2.06 3.73 0.70
CA ALA A 610 -3.01 4.71 1.24
C ALA A 610 -2.52 5.40 2.54
N GLY A 611 -1.33 5.05 3.04
CA GLY A 611 -0.67 5.64 4.20
C GLY A 611 0.07 6.96 3.92
N ASP A 612 0.69 7.52 4.95
CA ASP A 612 1.60 8.67 4.82
C ASP A 612 3.01 8.20 4.49
N PHE A 613 3.52 8.54 3.32
CA PHE A 613 4.90 8.30 2.93
C PHE A 613 5.40 9.39 1.99
N ASN A 614 6.72 9.53 1.88
CA ASN A 614 7.38 10.41 0.92
C ASN A 614 8.59 9.73 0.23
N TYR A 615 8.61 8.41 0.27
CA TYR A 615 9.52 7.52 -0.46
C TYR A 615 8.84 6.19 -0.67
N VAL A 616 8.96 5.63 -1.88
CA VAL A 616 8.43 4.31 -2.22
C VAL A 616 9.30 3.61 -3.25
N ARG A 617 9.45 2.28 -3.09
CA ARG A 617 10.03 1.38 -4.09
C ARG A 617 9.21 0.09 -4.15
N ASN A 618 8.98 -0.42 -5.34
CA ASN A 618 8.53 -1.79 -5.54
C ASN A 618 9.75 -2.71 -5.47
N SER A 619 10.18 -3.04 -4.28
CA SER A 619 11.41 -3.80 -4.05
C SER A 619 11.18 -5.30 -4.00
N VAL A 620 9.93 -5.75 -3.84
CA VAL A 620 9.61 -7.17 -3.62
C VAL A 620 8.39 -7.58 -4.43
N LYS A 621 8.48 -8.75 -5.07
CA LYS A 621 7.35 -9.51 -5.62
C LYS A 621 7.11 -10.72 -4.73
N VAL A 622 5.89 -10.90 -4.25
CA VAL A 622 5.51 -12.02 -3.40
C VAL A 622 4.75 -13.04 -4.23
N VAL A 623 5.22 -14.27 -4.25
CA VAL A 623 4.58 -15.37 -4.99
C VAL A 623 4.04 -16.38 -3.99
N ILE A 624 2.76 -16.74 -4.12
CA ILE A 624 2.03 -17.62 -3.21
C ILE A 624 1.42 -18.76 -4.01
N ASP A 625 1.76 -20.00 -3.66
CA ASP A 625 1.13 -21.18 -4.27
C ASP A 625 -0.28 -21.36 -3.71
N ALA A 626 -1.28 -21.45 -4.60
CA ALA A 626 -2.68 -21.54 -4.21
C ALA A 626 -3.04 -22.87 -3.51
N TYR A 627 -2.29 -23.93 -3.78
CA TYR A 627 -2.51 -25.26 -3.21
C TYR A 627 -1.74 -25.50 -1.93
N ASP A 628 -0.40 -25.37 -2.00
CA ASP A 628 0.50 -25.60 -0.88
C ASP A 628 0.63 -24.42 0.08
N GLY A 629 0.17 -23.23 -0.30
CA GLY A 629 0.26 -22.01 0.49
C GLY A 629 1.67 -21.53 0.75
N ASP A 630 2.66 -22.06 0.05
CA ASP A 630 4.06 -21.65 0.14
C ASP A 630 4.22 -20.20 -0.33
N VAL A 631 5.03 -19.42 0.37
CA VAL A 631 5.24 -18.00 0.11
C VAL A 631 6.70 -17.74 -0.15
N THR A 632 7.01 -17.08 -1.27
CA THR A 632 8.36 -16.62 -1.60
C THR A 632 8.37 -15.12 -1.80
N PHE A 633 9.25 -14.42 -1.09
CA PHE A 633 9.48 -12.99 -1.22
C PHE A 633 10.70 -12.76 -2.12
N TYR A 634 10.47 -12.45 -3.39
CA TYR A 634 11.52 -12.17 -4.36
C TYR A 634 11.91 -10.69 -4.31
N VAL A 635 13.16 -10.39 -3.96
CA VAL A 635 13.71 -9.03 -4.05
C VAL A 635 14.12 -8.77 -5.49
N ILE A 636 13.54 -7.73 -6.09
CA ILE A 636 13.80 -7.29 -7.48
C ILE A 636 14.62 -6.00 -7.55
N ASP A 637 14.75 -5.26 -6.46
CA ASP A 637 15.58 -4.05 -6.35
C ASP A 637 16.60 -4.19 -5.22
N GLU A 638 17.79 -4.73 -5.55
CA GLU A 638 18.89 -4.87 -4.58
C GLU A 638 19.51 -3.52 -4.18
N GLN A 639 19.22 -2.44 -4.90
CA GLN A 639 19.77 -1.12 -4.61
C GLN A 639 18.94 -0.35 -3.56
N ASP A 640 17.72 -0.79 -3.26
CA ASP A 640 16.91 -0.15 -2.22
C ASP A 640 17.50 -0.36 -0.81
N PRO A 641 17.94 0.71 -0.12
CA PRO A 641 18.53 0.59 1.21
C PRO A 641 17.57 0.09 2.28
N ILE A 642 16.25 0.28 2.11
CA ILE A 642 15.24 -0.16 3.10
C ILE A 642 15.08 -1.67 3.04
N ILE A 643 14.95 -2.25 1.83
CA ILE A 643 14.87 -3.70 1.71
C ILE A 643 16.16 -4.37 2.18
N ASN A 644 17.32 -3.78 1.91
CA ASN A 644 18.61 -4.28 2.39
C ASN A 644 18.70 -4.31 3.92
N ALA A 645 18.12 -3.31 4.60
CA ALA A 645 18.02 -3.33 6.07
C ALA A 645 17.14 -4.48 6.57
N TYR A 646 16.03 -4.76 5.89
CA TYR A 646 15.15 -5.88 6.23
C TYR A 646 15.76 -7.23 5.88
N MET A 647 16.46 -7.37 4.76
CA MET A 647 17.20 -8.58 4.40
C MET A 647 18.28 -8.93 5.46
N GLN A 648 18.98 -7.90 5.96
CA GLN A 648 19.94 -8.09 7.06
C GLN A 648 19.27 -8.49 8.38
N ALA A 649 18.06 -7.97 8.66
CA ALA A 649 17.30 -8.31 9.86
C ALA A 649 16.68 -9.72 9.78
N PHE A 650 16.24 -10.14 8.59
CA PHE A 650 15.49 -11.37 8.33
C PHE A 650 16.10 -12.17 7.15
N PRO A 651 17.31 -12.72 7.28
CA PRO A 651 18.07 -13.26 6.16
C PRO A 651 17.45 -14.51 5.50
N ASN A 652 16.45 -15.16 6.16
CA ASN A 652 15.77 -16.34 5.62
C ASN A 652 14.38 -16.04 5.05
N LEU A 653 13.98 -14.77 4.97
CA LEU A 653 12.67 -14.38 4.47
C LEU A 653 12.70 -14.11 2.97
N PHE A 654 13.77 -13.51 2.50
CA PHE A 654 13.88 -12.98 1.16
C PHE A 654 14.79 -13.84 0.27
N THR A 655 14.45 -13.90 -1.01
CA THR A 655 15.24 -14.48 -2.09
C THR A 655 15.51 -13.39 -3.12
N ILE A 656 16.76 -13.19 -3.52
CA ILE A 656 17.09 -12.22 -4.57
C ILE A 656 16.67 -12.82 -5.90
N ALA A 657 15.82 -12.11 -6.66
CA ALA A 657 15.26 -12.62 -7.92
C ALA A 657 16.32 -12.68 -9.03
N PHE A 658 17.04 -11.57 -9.24
CA PHE A 658 17.97 -11.34 -10.34
C PHE A 658 19.30 -10.79 -9.78
N PRO A 659 20.21 -11.64 -9.29
CA PRO A 659 21.41 -11.18 -8.60
C PRO A 659 22.34 -10.34 -9.49
N GLU A 660 22.73 -9.14 -9.03
CA GLU A 660 23.63 -8.23 -9.76
C GLU A 660 25.07 -8.77 -9.87
N ASP A 661 25.48 -9.68 -9.00
CA ASP A 661 26.83 -10.29 -9.01
C ASP A 661 27.03 -11.31 -10.12
N GLY A 662 26.02 -11.57 -10.95
CA GLY A 662 26.03 -12.53 -12.03
C GLY A 662 25.92 -13.99 -11.59
N SER A 663 25.49 -14.24 -10.36
CA SER A 663 25.08 -15.58 -9.93
C SER A 663 23.80 -16.01 -10.66
N GLU A 664 23.44 -17.29 -10.54
CA GLU A 664 22.25 -17.85 -11.19
C GLU A 664 20.98 -17.15 -10.69
N THR A 665 20.10 -16.76 -11.61
CA THR A 665 18.79 -16.19 -11.31
C THR A 665 17.97 -17.13 -10.45
N SER A 666 17.42 -16.62 -9.35
CA SER A 666 16.64 -17.44 -8.40
C SER A 666 15.16 -17.47 -8.71
N MET A 667 14.65 -16.48 -9.48
CA MET A 667 13.27 -16.47 -9.95
C MET A 667 13.15 -17.31 -11.23
N PRO A 668 12.23 -18.30 -11.27
CA PRO A 668 11.93 -19.02 -12.50
C PRO A 668 11.51 -18.10 -13.63
N GLU A 669 11.91 -18.40 -14.86
CA GLU A 669 11.58 -17.59 -16.04
C GLU A 669 10.07 -17.48 -16.24
N GLU A 670 9.35 -18.58 -16.00
CA GLU A 670 7.88 -18.62 -16.08
C GLU A 670 7.21 -17.63 -15.09
N ILE A 671 7.81 -17.36 -13.91
CA ILE A 671 7.31 -16.32 -13.01
C ILE A 671 7.68 -14.94 -13.54
N ALA A 672 8.91 -14.78 -14.01
CA ALA A 672 9.40 -13.50 -14.54
C ALA A 672 8.56 -13.01 -15.73
N ASP A 673 8.11 -13.93 -16.58
CA ASP A 673 7.27 -13.65 -17.75
C ASP A 673 5.88 -13.12 -17.40
N HIS A 674 5.39 -13.36 -16.17
CA HIS A 674 4.11 -12.86 -15.65
C HIS A 674 4.23 -11.63 -14.77
N LEU A 675 5.44 -11.12 -14.51
CA LEU A 675 5.57 -9.87 -13.75
C LEU A 675 4.97 -8.69 -14.51
N ARG A 676 4.27 -7.82 -13.79
CA ARG A 676 3.67 -6.59 -14.32
C ARG A 676 4.06 -5.36 -13.50
N TYR A 677 3.95 -4.17 -14.08
CA TYR A 677 4.17 -2.92 -13.35
C TYR A 677 3.02 -2.72 -12.35
N PRO A 678 3.28 -2.43 -11.07
CA PRO A 678 2.23 -2.34 -10.06
C PRO A 678 1.33 -1.12 -10.27
N GLU A 679 0.02 -1.36 -10.22
CA GLU A 679 -0.99 -0.35 -10.54
C GLU A 679 -1.03 0.80 -9.52
N ASP A 680 -1.00 0.47 -8.22
CA ASP A 680 -1.04 1.48 -7.17
C ASP A 680 0.19 2.39 -7.18
N LEU A 681 1.38 1.83 -7.42
CA LEU A 681 2.59 2.63 -7.56
C LEU A 681 2.48 3.58 -8.77
N PHE A 682 1.97 3.09 -9.90
CA PHE A 682 1.79 3.90 -11.08
C PHE A 682 0.77 5.02 -10.87
N LYS A 683 -0.31 4.77 -10.12
CA LYS A 683 -1.28 5.80 -9.70
C LYS A 683 -0.61 6.91 -8.90
N VAL A 684 0.23 6.56 -7.93
CA VAL A 684 1.01 7.52 -7.12
C VAL A 684 1.98 8.31 -8.01
N GLN A 685 2.75 7.63 -8.83
CA GLN A 685 3.77 8.22 -9.69
C GLN A 685 3.18 9.18 -10.72
N THR A 686 2.10 8.79 -11.40
CA THR A 686 1.42 9.64 -12.38
C THR A 686 0.81 10.88 -11.74
N ASN A 687 0.23 10.76 -10.55
CA ASN A 687 -0.26 11.93 -9.81
C ASN A 687 0.87 12.90 -9.42
N MET A 688 2.01 12.38 -9.00
CA MET A 688 3.21 13.19 -8.74
C MET A 688 3.74 13.84 -10.02
N TRP A 689 3.89 13.04 -11.09
CA TRP A 689 4.46 13.51 -12.34
C TRP A 689 3.70 14.67 -12.96
N GLY A 690 2.39 14.75 -12.75
CA GLY A 690 1.56 15.84 -13.22
C GLY A 690 2.08 17.25 -12.89
N ARG A 691 2.86 17.39 -11.81
CA ARG A 691 3.53 18.66 -11.45
C ARG A 691 5.06 18.53 -11.48
N TYR A 692 5.57 17.36 -11.11
CA TYR A 692 7.01 17.13 -10.95
C TYR A 692 7.75 16.88 -12.28
N HIS A 693 7.09 16.95 -13.45
CA HIS A 693 7.75 17.05 -14.74
C HIS A 693 8.33 18.44 -15.01
N LEU A 694 7.89 19.47 -14.27
CA LEU A 694 8.40 20.83 -14.38
C LEU A 694 9.78 20.95 -13.74
N ASP A 695 10.76 21.47 -14.50
CA ASP A 695 12.15 21.66 -14.04
C ASP A 695 12.38 23.05 -13.45
N ASP A 696 11.73 24.10 -14.00
CA ASP A 696 11.91 25.47 -13.51
C ASP A 696 11.13 25.71 -12.22
N PRO A 697 11.78 26.17 -11.14
CA PRO A 697 11.13 26.45 -9.87
C PRO A 697 10.02 27.51 -9.92
N ASN A 698 10.06 28.47 -10.88
CA ASN A 698 9.02 29.47 -11.00
C ASN A 698 7.78 28.89 -11.70
N ASP A 699 7.99 28.12 -12.78
CA ASP A 699 6.90 27.41 -13.45
C ASP A 699 6.24 26.43 -12.49
N PHE A 700 7.05 25.75 -11.68
CA PHE A 700 6.57 24.86 -10.62
C PHE A 700 5.75 25.64 -9.56
N TYR A 701 6.22 26.80 -9.13
CA TYR A 701 5.52 27.65 -8.15
C TYR A 701 4.17 28.14 -8.70
N GLU A 702 4.16 28.63 -9.93
CA GLU A 702 2.98 29.12 -10.62
C GLU A 702 2.06 28.00 -11.11
N ALA A 703 2.54 26.74 -11.08
CA ALA A 703 1.92 25.59 -11.75
C ALA A 703 1.66 25.83 -13.25
N ALA A 704 2.54 26.62 -13.88
CA ALA A 704 2.47 26.94 -15.29
C ALA A 704 2.90 25.71 -16.10
N GLY A 705 1.99 25.16 -16.90
CA GLY A 705 2.22 23.94 -17.65
C GLY A 705 2.04 22.65 -16.84
N ALA A 706 1.58 22.71 -15.58
CA ALA A 706 1.27 21.52 -14.82
C ALA A 706 0.13 20.70 -15.44
N TRP A 707 0.25 19.39 -15.35
CA TRP A 707 -0.71 18.41 -15.81
C TRP A 707 -1.51 17.79 -14.69
N VAL A 708 -2.56 17.11 -15.05
CA VAL A 708 -3.35 16.26 -14.17
C VAL A 708 -3.83 15.07 -14.99
N VAL A 709 -3.96 13.91 -14.36
CA VAL A 709 -4.54 12.74 -15.02
C VAL A 709 -5.93 13.09 -15.54
N SER A 710 -6.26 12.64 -16.75
CA SER A 710 -7.57 12.88 -17.35
C SER A 710 -8.71 12.41 -16.44
N LEU A 711 -9.86 13.05 -16.54
CA LEU A 711 -11.08 12.49 -15.96
C LEU A 711 -11.46 11.21 -16.68
N ASP A 712 -12.07 10.29 -15.95
CA ASP A 712 -12.67 9.09 -16.52
C ASP A 712 -13.94 9.48 -17.29
N PRO A 713 -14.08 9.05 -18.55
CA PRO A 713 -15.31 9.28 -19.30
C PRO A 713 -16.58 8.61 -18.73
N GLY A 714 -16.41 7.66 -17.75
CA GLY A 714 -17.51 6.90 -17.15
C GLY A 714 -17.90 5.67 -17.97
N ASP A 715 -18.51 4.70 -17.33
CA ASP A 715 -18.92 3.41 -17.90
C ASP A 715 -20.36 3.39 -18.47
N ASP A 716 -21.15 4.41 -18.14
CA ASP A 716 -22.49 4.59 -18.65
C ASP A 716 -22.77 6.04 -19.04
N LEU A 717 -23.91 6.26 -19.71
CA LEU A 717 -24.32 7.60 -20.17
C LEU A 717 -24.75 8.54 -19.04
N GLU A 718 -25.11 7.98 -17.87
CA GLU A 718 -25.57 8.75 -16.71
C GLU A 718 -24.39 9.24 -15.87
N ASN A 719 -23.31 8.44 -15.80
CA ASN A 719 -22.12 8.73 -15.01
C ASN A 719 -21.02 9.48 -15.77
N ALA A 720 -21.19 9.68 -17.07
CA ALA A 720 -20.26 10.49 -17.86
C ALA A 720 -20.08 11.90 -17.27
N PRO A 721 -18.85 12.45 -17.21
CA PRO A 721 -18.62 13.79 -16.70
C PRO A 721 -19.49 14.83 -17.41
N THR A 722 -20.45 15.41 -16.69
CA THR A 722 -21.41 16.34 -17.26
C THR A 722 -20.76 17.70 -17.50
N ALA A 723 -20.78 18.16 -18.74
CA ALA A 723 -20.35 19.50 -19.08
C ALA A 723 -21.33 20.56 -18.53
N ILE A 724 -20.84 21.42 -17.67
CA ILE A 724 -21.58 22.51 -17.10
C ILE A 724 -21.14 23.83 -17.80
N VAL A 725 -22.06 24.50 -18.50
CA VAL A 725 -21.76 25.81 -19.05
C VAL A 725 -21.96 26.84 -17.96
N THR A 726 -20.89 27.49 -17.51
CA THR A 726 -20.96 28.55 -16.50
C THR A 726 -21.62 29.80 -17.07
N SER A 727 -22.07 30.69 -16.19
CA SER A 727 -22.64 32.00 -16.58
C SER A 727 -21.70 32.89 -17.40
N THR A 728 -20.40 32.57 -17.42
CA THR A 728 -19.35 33.23 -18.19
C THR A 728 -19.09 32.56 -19.54
N GLY A 729 -19.83 31.48 -19.88
CA GLY A 729 -19.69 30.74 -21.13
C GLY A 729 -18.57 29.70 -21.15
N PHE A 730 -17.86 29.51 -20.02
CA PHE A 730 -16.87 28.44 -19.90
C PHE A 730 -17.55 27.07 -19.64
N VAL A 731 -17.03 26.05 -20.25
CA VAL A 731 -17.44 24.66 -20.00
C VAL A 731 -16.61 24.11 -18.86
N THR A 732 -17.25 23.71 -17.78
CA THR A 732 -16.63 22.97 -16.67
C THR A 732 -17.23 21.58 -16.62
N PHE A 733 -16.49 20.63 -16.03
CA PHE A 733 -17.00 19.30 -15.76
C PHE A 733 -17.29 19.15 -14.27
N ALA A 734 -18.34 18.42 -13.92
CA ALA A 734 -18.54 17.99 -12.55
C ALA A 734 -17.30 17.17 -12.12
N SER A 735 -16.86 17.34 -10.88
CA SER A 735 -15.72 16.57 -10.33
C SER A 735 -15.97 15.07 -10.51
N GLY A 736 -15.26 14.45 -11.46
CA GLY A 736 -15.30 13.01 -11.73
C GLY A 736 -14.08 12.29 -11.17
N GLN A 737 -14.09 10.98 -11.18
CA GLN A 737 -12.92 10.16 -10.92
C GLN A 737 -11.87 10.39 -12.00
N ARG A 738 -10.60 10.22 -11.64
CA ARG A 738 -9.51 10.21 -12.62
C ARG A 738 -9.45 8.84 -13.27
N MET A 739 -9.07 8.79 -14.56
CA MET A 739 -8.91 7.51 -15.25
C MET A 739 -7.98 6.60 -14.47
N ASP A 740 -8.42 5.37 -14.24
CA ASP A 740 -7.55 4.31 -13.79
C ASP A 740 -6.59 3.91 -14.91
N PRO A 741 -5.37 3.47 -14.56
CA PRO A 741 -4.48 2.91 -15.55
C PRO A 741 -5.05 1.58 -16.07
N TYR A 742 -4.61 1.18 -17.27
CA TYR A 742 -5.03 -0.09 -17.84
C TYR A 742 -3.87 -0.81 -18.49
N TYR A 743 -3.84 -2.13 -18.34
CA TYR A 743 -2.85 -2.99 -18.98
C TYR A 743 -3.21 -3.28 -20.44
N VAL A 744 -2.20 -3.27 -21.30
CA VAL A 744 -2.33 -3.62 -22.73
C VAL A 744 -1.02 -4.13 -23.28
N GLN A 745 -1.10 -5.16 -24.15
CA GLN A 745 0.03 -5.65 -24.91
C GLN A 745 0.19 -4.81 -26.18
N MET A 746 1.23 -3.97 -26.26
CA MET A 746 1.42 -3.07 -27.39
C MET A 746 2.89 -2.81 -27.69
N GLN A 747 3.16 -2.42 -28.94
CA GLN A 747 4.42 -1.79 -29.29
C GLN A 747 4.35 -0.32 -28.93
N VAL A 748 5.16 0.08 -27.96
CA VAL A 748 5.24 1.48 -27.51
C VAL A 748 5.93 2.31 -28.62
N PRO A 749 5.42 3.51 -28.96
CA PRO A 749 6.04 4.35 -30.00
C PRO A 749 7.55 4.57 -29.76
N GLN A 750 8.33 4.45 -30.82
CA GLN A 750 9.81 4.53 -30.82
C GLN A 750 10.51 3.37 -30.07
N GLU A 751 9.78 2.30 -29.69
CA GLU A 751 10.34 1.03 -29.25
C GLU A 751 10.19 -0.03 -30.33
N GLN A 752 11.12 -1.01 -30.34
CA GLN A 752 11.09 -2.07 -31.35
C GLN A 752 10.35 -3.33 -30.90
N LYS A 753 10.17 -3.49 -29.60
CA LYS A 753 9.58 -4.67 -28.98
C LYS A 753 8.16 -4.36 -28.50
N GLN A 754 7.30 -5.34 -28.62
CA GLN A 754 5.99 -5.33 -28.01
C GLN A 754 6.14 -5.71 -26.53
N ASP A 755 5.55 -4.91 -25.65
CA ASP A 755 5.60 -5.13 -24.21
C ASP A 755 4.21 -5.07 -23.58
N PHE A 756 4.07 -5.69 -22.42
CA PHE A 756 2.88 -5.56 -21.59
C PHE A 756 3.00 -4.32 -20.72
N VAL A 757 2.24 -3.31 -21.04
CA VAL A 757 2.40 -1.97 -20.49
C VAL A 757 1.16 -1.48 -19.75
N LEU A 758 1.39 -0.57 -18.81
CA LEU A 758 0.36 0.18 -18.11
C LEU A 758 0.37 1.63 -18.62
N MET A 759 -0.79 2.21 -18.89
CA MET A 759 -0.88 3.52 -19.52
C MET A 759 -1.84 4.45 -18.77
N ARG A 760 -1.51 5.78 -18.77
CA ARG A 760 -2.36 6.81 -18.20
C ARG A 760 -2.20 8.16 -18.91
N PRO A 761 -3.29 8.83 -19.37
CA PRO A 761 -3.23 10.11 -20.06
C PRO A 761 -3.27 11.31 -19.12
N PHE A 762 -2.65 12.43 -19.54
CA PHE A 762 -2.65 13.70 -18.85
C PHE A 762 -3.31 14.82 -19.66
N VAL A 763 -3.98 15.70 -18.97
CA VAL A 763 -4.58 16.93 -19.49
C VAL A 763 -4.02 18.14 -18.72
N PRO A 764 -4.13 19.38 -19.27
CA PRO A 764 -3.67 20.58 -18.56
C PRO A 764 -4.40 20.75 -17.22
N ARG A 765 -3.67 21.06 -16.18
CA ARG A 765 -4.27 21.38 -14.90
C ARG A 765 -5.12 22.64 -15.01
N SER A 766 -6.37 22.59 -14.60
CA SER A 766 -7.28 23.72 -14.47
C SER A 766 -8.07 23.60 -13.17
N SER A 767 -8.47 24.74 -12.60
CA SER A 767 -9.18 24.77 -11.33
C SER A 767 -10.59 24.17 -11.38
N ASP A 768 -11.13 24.00 -12.56
CA ASP A 768 -12.52 23.59 -12.84
C ASP A 768 -12.58 22.41 -13.84
N ASP A 769 -11.46 21.75 -14.07
CA ASP A 769 -11.31 20.66 -15.05
C ASP A 769 -11.85 20.99 -16.47
N SER A 770 -11.88 22.29 -16.83
CA SER A 770 -12.41 22.74 -18.12
C SER A 770 -11.50 22.40 -19.31
N ARG A 771 -10.22 22.15 -19.06
CA ARG A 771 -9.23 21.83 -20.08
C ARG A 771 -9.03 20.32 -20.14
N GLN A 772 -9.52 19.71 -21.22
CA GLN A 772 -9.48 18.25 -21.42
C GLN A 772 -8.77 17.84 -22.72
N GLN A 773 -7.92 18.74 -23.29
CA GLN A 773 -7.01 18.38 -24.39
C GLN A 773 -5.91 17.46 -23.85
N LEU A 774 -5.44 16.52 -24.67
CA LEU A 774 -4.31 15.67 -24.33
C LEU A 774 -3.01 16.48 -24.36
N GLU A 775 -2.29 16.54 -23.25
CA GLU A 775 -0.99 17.19 -23.17
C GLU A 775 0.17 16.18 -23.10
N ALA A 776 -0.10 15.03 -22.50
CA ALA A 776 0.88 13.97 -22.35
C ALA A 776 0.19 12.63 -22.05
N PHE A 777 0.94 11.55 -22.15
CA PHE A 777 0.58 10.26 -21.57
C PHE A 777 1.85 9.57 -21.04
N MET A 778 1.68 8.76 -20.00
CA MET A 778 2.76 7.97 -19.41
C MET A 778 2.50 6.49 -19.64
N VAL A 779 3.57 5.79 -19.96
CA VAL A 779 3.62 4.33 -20.12
C VAL A 779 4.57 3.77 -19.09
N ALA A 780 4.16 2.72 -18.39
CA ALA A 780 5.01 1.95 -17.51
C ALA A 780 5.21 0.54 -18.06
N GLN A 781 6.44 0.04 -17.99
CA GLN A 781 6.83 -1.29 -18.41
C GLN A 781 7.84 -1.89 -17.44
N ILE A 782 8.02 -3.21 -17.49
CA ILE A 782 9.03 -3.92 -16.70
C ILE A 782 10.11 -4.44 -17.63
N ASN A 783 11.38 -4.26 -17.24
CA ASN A 783 12.52 -4.85 -17.97
C ASN A 783 12.69 -6.34 -17.62
N GLU A 784 13.63 -7.01 -18.27
CA GLU A 784 13.94 -8.43 -18.05
C GLU A 784 14.42 -8.77 -16.63
N GLN A 785 14.82 -7.78 -15.86
CA GLN A 785 15.19 -7.90 -14.44
C GLN A 785 14.02 -7.58 -13.47
N GLY A 786 12.80 -7.45 -13.97
CA GLY A 786 11.62 -7.13 -13.16
C GLY A 786 11.57 -5.68 -12.67
N GLN A 787 12.50 -4.82 -13.08
CA GLN A 787 12.56 -3.42 -12.67
C GLN A 787 11.67 -2.56 -13.56
N GLY A 788 10.99 -1.59 -12.93
CA GLY A 788 10.10 -0.68 -13.63
C GLY A 788 10.84 0.38 -14.44
N ASN A 789 10.34 0.66 -15.63
CA ASN A 789 10.74 1.77 -16.48
C ASN A 789 9.50 2.58 -16.90
N LEU A 790 9.62 3.90 -16.86
CA LEU A 790 8.55 4.84 -17.20
C LEU A 790 8.92 5.62 -18.46
N ILE A 791 7.97 5.79 -19.37
CA ILE A 791 8.14 6.63 -20.55
C ILE A 791 7.05 7.71 -20.52
N SER A 792 7.47 8.97 -20.48
CA SER A 792 6.58 10.13 -20.52
C SER A 792 6.58 10.72 -21.93
N TYR A 793 5.44 10.64 -22.61
CA TYR A 793 5.24 11.23 -23.93
C TYR A 793 4.56 12.57 -23.81
N THR A 794 5.22 13.63 -24.27
CA THR A 794 4.60 14.96 -24.43
C THR A 794 4.01 15.15 -25.81
N VAL A 795 2.84 15.80 -25.90
CA VAL A 795 2.13 16.11 -27.13
C VAL A 795 2.19 17.61 -27.40
N PRO A 796 3.28 18.14 -27.99
CA PRO A 796 3.48 19.59 -28.09
C PRO A 796 2.67 20.24 -29.20
N GLY A 797 2.13 21.42 -28.92
CA GLY A 797 1.69 22.39 -29.91
C GLY A 797 0.40 22.09 -30.69
N LEU A 798 -0.24 20.94 -30.49
CA LEU A 798 -1.48 20.54 -31.15
C LEU A 798 -2.65 20.53 -30.17
N LYS A 799 -3.83 20.92 -30.64
CA LYS A 799 -5.07 20.70 -29.90
C LYS A 799 -5.58 19.29 -30.19
N VAL A 800 -5.02 18.35 -29.48
CA VAL A 800 -5.46 16.95 -29.53
C VAL A 800 -6.52 16.72 -28.47
N ASP A 801 -7.61 16.08 -28.86
CA ASP A 801 -8.68 15.75 -27.92
C ASP A 801 -8.20 14.74 -26.88
N GLY A 802 -8.40 15.04 -25.62
CA GLY A 802 -8.20 14.05 -24.55
C GLY A 802 -9.41 13.12 -24.40
N PRO A 803 -9.31 12.10 -23.53
CA PRO A 803 -10.32 11.03 -23.44
C PRO A 803 -11.76 11.51 -23.27
N VAL A 804 -11.99 12.52 -22.44
CA VAL A 804 -13.36 13.08 -22.21
C VAL A 804 -13.91 13.75 -23.45
N ILE A 805 -13.09 14.50 -24.20
CA ILE A 805 -13.54 15.18 -25.43
C ILE A 805 -13.79 14.13 -26.52
N ALA A 806 -12.88 13.19 -26.69
CA ALA A 806 -13.02 12.10 -27.65
C ALA A 806 -14.28 11.27 -27.37
N ASN A 807 -14.56 10.95 -26.11
CA ASN A 807 -15.80 10.28 -25.72
C ASN A 807 -17.05 11.08 -26.09
N ARG A 808 -17.04 12.38 -25.83
CA ARG A 808 -18.17 13.26 -26.21
C ARG A 808 -18.38 13.30 -27.71
N SER A 809 -17.30 13.36 -28.49
CA SER A 809 -17.38 13.30 -29.96
C SER A 809 -17.93 11.95 -30.43
N MET A 810 -17.51 10.82 -29.83
CA MET A 810 -18.06 9.49 -30.07
C MET A 810 -19.57 9.45 -29.82
N LEU A 811 -20.02 9.92 -28.65
CA LEU A 811 -21.43 9.88 -28.27
C LEU A 811 -22.30 10.88 -29.03
N ALA A 812 -21.71 11.96 -29.55
CA ALA A 812 -22.42 12.94 -30.38
C ALA A 812 -22.56 12.53 -31.86
N ASP A 813 -21.83 11.50 -32.29
CA ASP A 813 -21.95 10.98 -33.65
C ASP A 813 -23.37 10.44 -33.90
N PRO A 814 -24.06 10.80 -35.00
CA PRO A 814 -25.44 10.39 -35.25
C PRO A 814 -25.64 8.86 -35.29
N VAL A 815 -24.68 8.10 -35.88
CA VAL A 815 -24.78 6.63 -35.98
C VAL A 815 -24.59 5.99 -34.62
N VAL A 816 -23.64 6.48 -33.82
CA VAL A 816 -23.43 6.02 -32.43
C VAL A 816 -24.65 6.32 -31.58
N ALA A 817 -25.17 7.56 -31.63
CA ALA A 817 -26.34 7.98 -30.87
C ALA A 817 -27.60 7.15 -31.24
N GLU A 818 -27.83 6.89 -32.53
CA GLU A 818 -28.93 6.02 -33.00
C GLU A 818 -28.74 4.59 -32.50
N THR A 819 -27.55 4.01 -32.68
CA THR A 819 -27.22 2.64 -32.26
C THR A 819 -27.41 2.48 -30.74
N THR A 820 -26.88 3.40 -29.96
CA THR A 820 -27.04 3.43 -28.49
C THR A 820 -28.51 3.50 -28.09
N THR A 821 -29.27 4.36 -28.74
CA THR A 821 -30.72 4.48 -28.48
C THR A 821 -31.48 3.21 -28.84
N LEU A 822 -31.16 2.57 -29.96
CA LEU A 822 -31.80 1.32 -30.37
C LEU A 822 -31.49 0.15 -29.44
N LEU A 823 -30.24 0.01 -29.07
CA LEU A 823 -29.77 -1.07 -28.18
C LEU A 823 -30.21 -0.88 -26.72
N GLY A 824 -30.37 0.37 -26.26
CA GLY A 824 -30.83 0.70 -24.91
C GLY A 824 -32.35 0.65 -24.71
N GLN A 825 -33.13 0.15 -25.68
CA GLN A 825 -34.61 0.10 -25.59
C GLN A 825 -35.11 -1.20 -24.95
N ARG A 826 -36.34 -1.18 -24.46
CA ARG A 826 -37.11 -2.32 -23.96
C ARG A 826 -36.49 -3.07 -22.76
N GLY A 827 -35.79 -2.34 -21.91
CA GLY A 827 -35.21 -2.91 -20.70
C GLY A 827 -33.78 -3.44 -20.89
N SER A 828 -33.16 -3.13 -22.03
CA SER A 828 -31.70 -3.29 -22.18
C SER A 828 -30.97 -2.05 -21.70
N GLY A 829 -29.81 -2.23 -21.09
CA GLY A 829 -28.83 -1.19 -20.73
C GLY A 829 -27.66 -1.19 -21.72
N VAL A 830 -27.10 -0.02 -22.01
CA VAL A 830 -25.84 0.11 -22.75
C VAL A 830 -24.76 0.53 -21.75
N LYS A 831 -23.71 -0.25 -21.66
CA LYS A 831 -22.49 0.07 -20.90
C LYS A 831 -21.33 0.30 -21.88
N LEU A 832 -20.44 1.19 -21.51
CA LEU A 832 -19.28 1.55 -22.30
C LEU A 832 -18.02 1.09 -21.57
N GLY A 833 -17.20 0.29 -22.21
CA GLY A 833 -15.94 -0.18 -21.65
C GLY A 833 -14.89 0.93 -21.53
N ASN A 834 -13.70 0.56 -21.09
CA ASN A 834 -12.58 1.48 -20.92
C ASN A 834 -12.29 2.26 -22.21
N MET A 835 -11.98 3.53 -22.02
CA MET A 835 -11.51 4.40 -23.12
C MET A 835 -10.04 4.12 -23.36
N LEU A 836 -9.74 3.36 -24.41
CA LEU A 836 -8.36 3.03 -24.77
C LEU A 836 -7.77 4.14 -25.64
N LEU A 837 -6.67 4.73 -25.16
CA LEU A 837 -5.82 5.63 -25.92
C LEU A 837 -4.76 4.76 -26.62
N ILE A 838 -4.64 4.84 -27.93
CA ILE A 838 -3.79 3.95 -28.74
C ILE A 838 -2.85 4.81 -29.59
N PRO A 839 -1.63 5.08 -29.09
CA PRO A 839 -0.61 5.76 -29.86
C PRO A 839 0.05 4.76 -30.81
N LEU A 840 0.05 5.06 -32.11
CA LEU A 840 0.67 4.26 -33.16
C LEU A 840 1.81 5.03 -33.83
N GLU A 841 2.88 4.32 -34.16
CA GLU A 841 4.00 4.89 -34.88
C GLU A 841 3.64 5.09 -36.35
N GLY A 842 3.94 6.29 -36.88
CA GLY A 842 3.74 6.62 -38.27
C GLY A 842 4.79 6.00 -39.21
N ASN A 843 4.54 6.04 -40.53
CA ASN A 843 5.48 5.50 -41.51
C ASN A 843 6.81 6.26 -41.54
N ASN A 844 7.94 5.55 -41.32
CA ASN A 844 9.31 6.04 -41.48
C ASN A 844 9.67 7.32 -40.70
N GLY A 845 9.12 7.52 -39.49
CA GLY A 845 9.36 8.72 -38.68
C GLY A 845 8.56 9.96 -39.17
N GLU A 846 7.55 9.75 -39.99
CA GLU A 846 6.51 10.71 -40.26
C GLU A 846 5.52 10.75 -39.08
N GLU A 847 4.61 11.73 -39.11
CA GLU A 847 3.64 12.03 -38.03
C GLU A 847 2.92 10.79 -37.48
N ASP A 848 2.95 10.62 -36.18
CA ASP A 848 2.32 9.52 -35.43
C ASP A 848 0.79 9.55 -35.56
N VAL A 849 0.13 8.46 -35.21
CA VAL A 849 -1.34 8.34 -35.21
C VAL A 849 -1.84 8.14 -33.78
N LEU A 850 -2.84 8.90 -33.37
CA LEU A 850 -3.55 8.70 -32.12
C LEU A 850 -4.98 8.23 -32.38
N LEU A 851 -5.28 7.02 -31.90
CA LEU A 851 -6.62 6.46 -31.96
C LEU A 851 -7.24 6.43 -30.57
N TYR A 852 -8.54 6.56 -30.50
CA TYR A 852 -9.34 6.19 -29.35
C TYR A 852 -10.26 5.04 -29.74
N LEU A 853 -10.33 4.04 -28.87
CA LEU A 853 -11.22 2.89 -29.04
C LEU A 853 -12.00 2.63 -27.78
N ARG A 854 -13.28 2.26 -27.94
CA ARG A 854 -14.17 2.01 -26.82
C ARG A 854 -15.15 0.87 -27.15
N PRO A 855 -15.10 -0.28 -26.43
CA PRO A 855 -16.10 -1.33 -26.59
C PRO A 855 -17.47 -0.86 -26.03
N MET A 856 -18.56 -1.25 -26.72
CA MET A 856 -19.94 -1.01 -26.27
C MET A 856 -20.58 -2.35 -25.91
N TYR A 857 -21.02 -2.47 -24.70
CA TYR A 857 -21.71 -3.64 -24.17
C TYR A 857 -23.21 -3.38 -24.10
N VAL A 858 -23.96 -4.46 -24.26
CA VAL A 858 -25.42 -4.45 -24.07
C VAL A 858 -25.77 -5.50 -23.03
N GLU A 859 -26.49 -5.06 -22.04
CA GLU A 859 -27.05 -5.88 -20.97
C GLU A 859 -28.57 -5.92 -21.16
N ALA A 860 -29.10 -7.01 -21.68
CA ALA A 860 -30.55 -7.19 -21.77
C ALA A 860 -31.15 -7.60 -20.43
N SER A 861 -32.42 -7.31 -20.19
CA SER A 861 -33.09 -7.67 -18.94
C SER A 861 -33.00 -9.18 -18.67
N GLY A 862 -32.22 -9.59 -17.65
CA GLY A 862 -32.01 -11.00 -17.27
C GLY A 862 -30.85 -11.68 -18.02
N SER A 863 -30.03 -10.97 -18.78
CA SER A 863 -28.80 -11.47 -19.39
C SER A 863 -27.59 -10.66 -18.89
N GLN A 864 -26.40 -11.17 -19.13
CA GLN A 864 -25.15 -10.52 -18.75
C GLN A 864 -24.67 -9.55 -19.84
N PRO A 865 -23.80 -8.58 -19.48
CA PRO A 865 -23.21 -7.67 -20.47
C PRO A 865 -22.42 -8.44 -21.54
N ALA A 866 -22.71 -8.14 -22.82
CA ALA A 866 -22.01 -8.70 -23.97
C ALA A 866 -21.55 -7.58 -24.93
N VAL A 867 -20.35 -7.70 -25.48
CA VAL A 867 -19.83 -6.73 -26.47
C VAL A 867 -20.65 -6.82 -27.76
N GLN A 868 -21.26 -5.72 -28.16
CA GLN A 868 -22.09 -5.69 -29.38
C GLN A 868 -21.46 -4.81 -30.46
N GLN A 869 -20.78 -3.75 -30.09
CA GLN A 869 -20.17 -2.81 -31.02
C GLN A 869 -18.84 -2.30 -30.47
N ILE A 870 -18.02 -1.77 -31.33
CA ILE A 870 -16.77 -1.11 -31.04
C ILE A 870 -16.82 0.26 -31.66
N ILE A 871 -16.63 1.29 -30.84
CA ILE A 871 -16.54 2.68 -31.28
C ILE A 871 -15.08 3.05 -31.39
N ALA A 872 -14.69 3.66 -32.52
CA ALA A 872 -13.36 4.20 -32.69
C ALA A 872 -13.38 5.64 -33.18
N ALA A 873 -12.43 6.44 -32.74
CA ALA A 873 -12.27 7.83 -33.16
C ALA A 873 -10.83 8.11 -33.61
N TYR A 874 -10.70 8.82 -34.73
CA TYR A 874 -9.45 9.37 -35.24
C TYR A 874 -9.67 10.82 -35.68
N GLY A 875 -9.18 11.76 -34.90
CA GLY A 875 -9.52 13.17 -35.03
C GLY A 875 -11.02 13.40 -34.96
N GLU A 876 -11.61 14.02 -35.96
CA GLU A 876 -13.06 14.29 -36.04
C GLU A 876 -13.86 13.08 -36.57
N ARG A 877 -13.21 12.06 -37.10
CA ARG A 877 -13.86 10.86 -37.67
C ARG A 877 -14.20 9.86 -36.57
N VAL A 878 -15.50 9.56 -36.43
CA VAL A 878 -16.01 8.54 -35.53
C VAL A 878 -16.66 7.42 -36.34
N ARG A 879 -16.43 6.18 -35.97
CA ARG A 879 -17.04 4.99 -36.58
C ARG A 879 -17.46 4.00 -35.49
N ILE A 880 -18.49 3.25 -35.77
CA ILE A 880 -19.00 2.17 -34.93
C ILE A 880 -19.22 0.92 -35.79
N CYS A 881 -18.64 -0.21 -35.40
CA CYS A 881 -18.76 -1.48 -36.11
C CYS A 881 -18.71 -2.66 -35.12
N ALA A 882 -19.04 -3.86 -35.60
CA ALA A 882 -19.08 -5.08 -34.79
C ALA A 882 -17.69 -5.68 -34.47
N SER A 883 -16.61 -5.24 -35.16
CA SER A 883 -15.25 -5.72 -34.89
C SER A 883 -14.21 -4.62 -35.06
N VAL A 884 -13.02 -4.83 -34.46
CA VAL A 884 -11.87 -3.90 -34.59
C VAL A 884 -11.47 -3.74 -36.05
N GLU A 885 -11.37 -4.81 -36.82
CA GLU A 885 -10.99 -4.76 -38.24
C GLU A 885 -11.96 -3.92 -39.06
N LEU A 886 -13.26 -4.09 -38.84
CA LEU A 886 -14.29 -3.34 -39.56
C LEU A 886 -14.26 -1.84 -39.20
N VAL A 887 -14.08 -1.52 -37.93
CA VAL A 887 -14.07 -0.10 -37.49
C VAL A 887 -12.82 0.61 -37.95
N LEU A 888 -11.65 -0.04 -37.96
CA LEU A 888 -10.40 0.51 -38.48
C LEU A 888 -10.50 0.68 -40.02
N GLY A 889 -11.05 -0.31 -40.73
CA GLY A 889 -11.31 -0.20 -42.16
C GLY A 889 -12.26 0.95 -42.51
N ALA A 890 -13.29 1.16 -41.69
CA ALA A 890 -14.24 2.27 -41.88
C ALA A 890 -13.63 3.65 -41.61
N LEU A 891 -12.66 3.76 -40.69
CA LEU A 891 -11.91 5.00 -40.44
C LEU A 891 -11.04 5.45 -41.60
N LEU A 892 -10.60 4.52 -42.45
CA LEU A 892 -9.82 4.85 -43.64
C LEU A 892 -10.66 5.54 -44.74
N VAL A 893 -11.98 5.42 -44.69
CA VAL A 893 -12.89 6.05 -45.70
C VAL A 893 -13.20 7.47 -45.26
N PRO A 894 -12.86 8.50 -46.08
CA PRO A 894 -13.25 9.89 -45.78
C PRO A 894 -14.77 10.07 -45.79
N ASP A 895 -15.28 10.96 -44.92
CA ASP A 895 -16.74 11.22 -44.77
C ASP A 895 -17.45 11.58 -46.08
N ASN A 896 -16.73 12.16 -47.06
CA ASN A 896 -17.27 12.53 -48.36
C ASN A 896 -17.56 11.30 -49.28
N GLN A 897 -17.22 10.10 -48.91
CA GLN A 897 -17.39 8.87 -49.70
C GLN A 897 -18.28 7.82 -49.01
N VAL A 898 -18.71 8.08 -47.79
CA VAL A 898 -19.74 7.26 -47.14
C VAL A 898 -21.09 7.66 -47.74
N GLY A 899 -21.46 6.97 -48.86
CA GLY A 899 -22.73 7.22 -49.54
C GLY A 899 -23.91 6.74 -48.69
N ASP A 900 -25.05 7.43 -48.88
CA ASP A 900 -26.36 7.18 -48.25
C ASP A 900 -26.80 5.72 -48.19
#